data_57aeb6a4d21786ea6bddb292708d1ca9
#
_entry.id   57aeb6a4d21786ea6bddb292708d1ca9
#
_cell.length_a   1.000
_cell.length_b   1.000
_cell.length_c   1.000
_cell.angle_alpha   90.00
_cell.angle_beta   90.00
_cell.angle_gamma   90.00
#
_symmetry.space_group_name_H-M   'P 1'
#
loop_
_entity.id
_entity.type
_entity.pdbx_description
1 polymer ?
#
loop_
_entity_poly.entity_id
_entity_poly.type
_entity_poly.pdbx_seq_one_letter_code
_entity_poly.pdbx_strand_id
1 'polypeptide(L)'
;MRPAPAWTERVDADTRVSPARENVRWGIYDILNDHQVSVEEETSYFRTVRKVLSPSGVQNAAELALDFDPSFEQLVLHDVTIVRGAIRVDALAPDDIRVIEKEDDAENRIYDGERTALIFLKDVRPGDVIDYSWSIEGANPLLGGRYTDEYDLSSGVPAARIRHRLLWPEGHPLQWRGANPKVENGAYVWEARDVPPLDVEDGIPTWFEPWRSVQVTEFTSWAEVAQWADAMFVLDARSQNEVRALAEQFRATHQSRDAQITAAIRFVQDDIRYLGIEMGRNSHEPHQPWETLEARWGDCKDKTLLLVVLLRELGVTAYPALVSTRLQHRLAEKLPSPFLFDHVIAQVIDGGRTYWVDGTISDQGGTLATIDTPGDGSALIVRATTTALTKIAATSHASMHVEQTYTARDYTQPTQLEVRTTYTGWNADEMRASLASMSLDDYADERINALAIDQPKIEADGLPVIRDDRTRNVLVVTEKYRIRELWKDGHWSWYPRVLESHLTRPNTMIRKMPLAFAHPLHVQQTVAFHLAEEADVEKTSSVTESPAFRYQSSVDSNGRTVTVRQSLRSRRGDIAAKDVADHLTKLNAIWSEIGFRLAPAGAQPVVTASATSAQWGLGAFVVAMFVGLCVLLARKKAPEPAAVTTVAFAPGEAPVSALTVARAEEIDAHLATRACSCGARTYTNADLQRARYAERDLTIVTRHCGACGREQSVYFTAA
;
A
#
# COMPACT_ATOMS: atom_id res chain seq x y z
N MET A 1 -16.61 32.13 10.65
CA MET A 1 -17.24 31.73 11.94
C MET A 1 -18.66 32.23 12.00
N ARG A 2 -19.64 31.38 12.26
CA ARG A 2 -21.06 31.70 12.40
C ARG A 2 -21.79 30.59 13.19
N PRO A 3 -23.02 30.84 13.71
CA PRO A 3 -23.79 29.80 14.39
C PRO A 3 -24.02 28.57 13.49
N ALA A 4 -24.22 27.40 14.11
CA ALA A 4 -24.59 26.19 13.38
C ALA A 4 -25.91 26.38 12.63
N PRO A 5 -26.11 25.68 11.50
CA PRO A 5 -27.35 25.77 10.71
C PRO A 5 -28.58 25.43 11.57
N ALA A 6 -29.71 26.14 11.32
CA ALA A 6 -30.89 25.99 12.15
C ALA A 6 -31.57 24.61 12.08
N TRP A 7 -31.32 23.84 11.03
CA TRP A 7 -31.83 22.48 10.86
C TRP A 7 -31.06 21.41 11.67
N THR A 8 -29.89 21.76 12.23
CA THR A 8 -29.09 20.82 12.99
C THR A 8 -29.71 20.54 14.37
N GLU A 9 -29.58 19.32 14.83
CA GLU A 9 -29.96 18.92 16.18
C GLU A 9 -28.74 18.90 17.09
N ARG A 10 -28.82 19.58 18.24
CA ARG A 10 -27.77 19.45 19.26
C ARG A 10 -27.97 18.16 20.04
N VAL A 11 -27.06 17.22 19.85
CA VAL A 11 -27.05 15.91 20.54
C VAL A 11 -26.39 16.04 21.89
N ASP A 12 -27.02 15.50 22.95
CA ASP A 12 -26.43 15.48 24.28
C ASP A 12 -25.21 14.53 24.33
N ALA A 13 -24.14 14.99 24.96
CA ALA A 13 -22.91 14.26 25.19
C ALA A 13 -22.62 14.19 26.72
N ASP A 14 -22.68 12.98 27.28
CA ASP A 14 -22.36 12.79 28.71
C ASP A 14 -20.84 12.75 28.91
N THR A 15 -20.27 13.87 29.31
CA THR A 15 -18.82 14.04 29.53
C THR A 15 -18.24 13.20 30.70
N ARG A 16 -19.10 12.54 31.48
CA ARG A 16 -18.69 11.65 32.60
C ARG A 16 -18.27 10.27 32.11
N VAL A 17 -18.72 9.82 30.92
CA VAL A 17 -18.39 8.52 30.39
C VAL A 17 -16.88 8.39 30.06
N SER A 18 -16.40 7.17 30.12
CA SER A 18 -15.01 6.82 29.79
C SER A 18 -14.98 5.42 29.22
N PRO A 19 -14.05 5.10 28.33
CA PRO A 19 -13.93 3.77 27.74
C PRO A 19 -13.46 2.77 28.81
N ALA A 20 -13.70 1.49 28.58
CA ALA A 20 -13.00 0.42 29.29
C ALA A 20 -11.48 0.58 29.09
N ARG A 21 -10.69 0.24 30.12
CA ARG A 21 -9.24 0.49 30.12
C ARG A 21 -8.51 -0.19 28.96
N GLU A 22 -8.94 -1.39 28.61
CA GLU A 22 -8.42 -2.19 27.47
C GLU A 22 -8.70 -1.56 26.11
N ASN A 23 -9.70 -0.68 26.01
CA ASN A 23 -10.08 -0.01 24.77
C ASN A 23 -9.40 1.36 24.58
N VAL A 24 -8.61 1.83 25.56
CA VAL A 24 -7.92 3.12 25.42
C VAL A 24 -6.90 3.06 24.30
N ARG A 25 -7.01 3.97 23.32
CA ARG A 25 -6.07 4.14 22.20
C ARG A 25 -5.70 5.61 22.08
N TRP A 26 -4.47 5.90 21.76
CA TRP A 26 -3.96 7.25 21.50
C TRP A 26 -4.18 8.24 22.65
N GLY A 27 -4.62 7.78 23.83
CA GLY A 27 -4.91 8.61 25.00
C GLY A 27 -6.13 9.52 24.87
N ILE A 28 -7.03 9.25 23.93
CA ILE A 28 -8.26 10.00 23.68
C ILE A 28 -9.49 9.08 23.67
N TYR A 29 -10.67 9.69 23.84
CA TYR A 29 -11.97 9.02 23.78
C TYR A 29 -13.02 9.94 23.17
N ASP A 30 -13.65 9.52 22.10
CA ASP A 30 -14.71 10.27 21.45
C ASP A 30 -16.05 9.98 22.17
N ILE A 31 -16.53 10.94 22.92
CA ILE A 31 -17.83 10.84 23.59
C ILE A 31 -18.95 10.90 22.56
N LEU A 32 -18.75 11.71 21.51
CA LEU A 32 -19.69 11.89 20.41
C LEU A 32 -18.93 12.21 19.11
N ASN A 33 -19.28 11.50 18.06
CA ASN A 33 -19.03 11.88 16.67
C ASN A 33 -20.41 11.99 15.99
N ASP A 34 -20.86 13.21 15.70
CA ASP A 34 -22.16 13.51 15.13
C ASP A 34 -21.96 14.17 13.76
N HIS A 35 -22.50 13.54 12.72
CA HIS A 35 -22.49 14.03 11.36
C HIS A 35 -23.94 14.17 10.91
N GLN A 36 -24.34 15.36 10.51
CA GLN A 36 -25.68 15.68 10.05
C GLN A 36 -25.60 16.29 8.65
N VAL A 37 -26.39 15.80 7.73
CA VAL A 37 -26.42 16.26 6.34
C VAL A 37 -27.80 16.78 5.98
N SER A 38 -27.87 17.95 5.34
CA SER A 38 -29.03 18.44 4.61
C SER A 38 -28.70 18.43 3.12
N VAL A 39 -29.30 17.48 2.39
CA VAL A 39 -29.06 17.36 0.94
C VAL A 39 -29.63 18.59 0.20
N GLU A 40 -30.78 19.12 0.64
CA GLU A 40 -31.41 20.28 0.03
C GLU A 40 -30.57 21.56 0.19
N GLU A 41 -29.85 21.71 1.34
CA GLU A 41 -28.98 22.85 1.61
C GLU A 41 -27.52 22.59 1.18
N GLU A 42 -27.23 21.45 0.58
CA GLU A 42 -25.88 21.02 0.19
C GLU A 42 -24.87 21.25 1.33
N THR A 43 -25.25 20.86 2.58
CA THR A 43 -24.46 21.18 3.77
C THR A 43 -24.30 19.96 4.67
N SER A 44 -23.06 19.67 5.03
CA SER A 44 -22.67 18.68 6.03
C SER A 44 -22.23 19.40 7.31
N TYR A 45 -22.86 19.07 8.43
CA TYR A 45 -22.52 19.55 9.75
C TYR A 45 -21.87 18.45 10.58
N PHE A 46 -20.77 18.78 11.25
CA PHE A 46 -20.01 17.87 12.08
C PHE A 46 -19.88 18.43 13.50
N ARG A 47 -19.95 17.54 14.52
CA ARG A 47 -19.61 17.85 15.87
C ARG A 47 -18.90 16.68 16.53
N THR A 48 -17.73 16.94 17.09
CA THR A 48 -16.98 15.97 17.87
C THR A 48 -16.85 16.44 19.32
N VAL A 49 -17.12 15.55 20.27
CA VAL A 49 -16.89 15.75 21.69
C VAL A 49 -15.84 14.73 22.13
N ARG A 50 -14.62 15.18 22.36
CA ARG A 50 -13.44 14.35 22.60
C ARG A 50 -12.89 14.57 24.01
N LYS A 51 -12.68 13.49 24.76
CA LYS A 51 -12.06 13.50 26.08
C LYS A 51 -10.59 13.15 25.99
N VAL A 52 -9.75 13.95 26.63
CA VAL A 52 -8.30 13.72 26.73
C VAL A 52 -8.04 12.87 27.98
N LEU A 53 -7.50 11.65 27.78
CA LEU A 53 -7.34 10.67 28.87
C LEU A 53 -5.92 10.64 29.44
N SER A 54 -4.91 11.08 28.69
CA SER A 54 -3.51 10.95 29.07
C SER A 54 -2.63 12.06 28.46
N PRO A 55 -1.38 12.21 28.87
CA PRO A 55 -0.45 13.14 28.24
C PRO A 55 -0.24 12.88 26.74
N SER A 56 -0.22 11.61 26.30
CA SER A 56 -0.17 11.27 24.87
C SER A 56 -1.43 11.71 24.12
N GLY A 57 -2.59 11.70 24.82
CA GLY A 57 -3.85 12.20 24.26
C GLY A 57 -3.85 13.71 24.03
N VAL A 58 -3.05 14.47 24.76
CA VAL A 58 -2.91 15.92 24.52
C VAL A 58 -2.36 16.19 23.12
N GLN A 59 -1.34 15.46 22.68
CA GLN A 59 -0.77 15.60 21.34
C GLN A 59 -1.78 15.27 20.25
N ASN A 60 -2.61 14.26 20.49
CA ASN A 60 -3.61 13.79 19.52
C ASN A 60 -4.93 14.59 19.52
N ALA A 61 -5.09 15.54 20.43
CA ALA A 61 -6.31 16.32 20.59
C ALA A 61 -6.09 17.85 20.54
N ALA A 62 -4.86 18.32 20.67
CA ALA A 62 -4.55 19.75 20.70
C ALA A 62 -4.47 20.40 19.31
N GLU A 63 -4.52 19.61 18.26
CA GLU A 63 -4.57 20.07 16.86
C GLU A 63 -5.83 19.48 16.20
N LEU A 64 -6.65 20.36 15.64
CA LEU A 64 -7.79 19.96 14.83
C LEU A 64 -7.42 20.22 13.37
N ALA A 65 -7.58 19.21 12.52
CA ALA A 65 -7.37 19.28 11.07
C ALA A 65 -8.72 19.06 10.36
N LEU A 66 -9.15 20.04 9.57
CA LEU A 66 -10.44 20.04 8.89
C LEU A 66 -10.20 20.28 7.40
N ASP A 67 -10.45 19.24 6.61
CA ASP A 67 -10.18 19.24 5.17
C ASP A 67 -11.41 19.74 4.38
N PHE A 68 -11.18 20.42 3.27
CA PHE A 68 -12.22 20.88 2.35
C PHE A 68 -11.65 21.17 0.96
N ASP A 69 -12.45 21.00 -0.08
CA ASP A 69 -12.10 21.41 -1.46
C ASP A 69 -12.59 22.82 -1.75
N PRO A 70 -11.69 23.83 -1.81
CA PRO A 70 -12.11 25.23 -1.99
C PRO A 70 -12.71 25.54 -3.36
N SER A 71 -12.67 24.61 -4.32
CA SER A 71 -13.23 24.81 -5.66
C SER A 71 -14.77 24.77 -5.67
N PHE A 72 -15.39 24.09 -4.68
CA PHE A 72 -16.84 23.99 -4.52
C PHE A 72 -17.31 23.91 -3.08
N GLU A 73 -16.41 23.88 -2.09
CA GLU A 73 -16.74 23.78 -0.68
C GLU A 73 -16.30 25.01 0.12
N GLN A 74 -17.05 25.33 1.15
CA GLN A 74 -16.71 26.33 2.15
C GLN A 74 -16.72 25.73 3.55
N LEU A 75 -15.58 25.76 4.23
CA LEU A 75 -15.48 25.39 5.65
C LEU A 75 -16.01 26.52 6.54
N VAL A 76 -16.92 26.21 7.44
CA VAL A 76 -17.50 27.11 8.43
C VAL A 76 -17.30 26.57 9.84
N LEU A 77 -16.56 27.27 10.67
CA LEU A 77 -16.37 26.93 12.08
C LEU A 77 -17.52 27.54 12.91
N HIS A 78 -18.08 26.78 13.87
CA HIS A 78 -19.17 27.20 14.73
C HIS A 78 -18.77 27.38 16.17
N ASP A 79 -18.14 26.35 16.79
CA ASP A 79 -17.77 26.35 18.21
C ASP A 79 -16.53 25.48 18.41
N VAL A 80 -15.61 25.93 19.25
CA VAL A 80 -14.51 25.13 19.80
C VAL A 80 -14.35 25.46 21.26
N THR A 81 -14.82 24.58 22.14
CA THR A 81 -14.84 24.78 23.57
C THR A 81 -14.01 23.71 24.28
N ILE A 82 -13.13 24.11 25.20
CA ILE A 82 -12.47 23.22 26.16
C ILE A 82 -13.25 23.25 27.48
N VAL A 83 -13.73 22.08 27.92
CA VAL A 83 -14.44 21.88 29.17
C VAL A 83 -13.52 21.23 30.19
N ARG A 84 -13.19 21.95 31.26
CA ARG A 84 -12.32 21.53 32.36
C ARG A 84 -13.08 21.53 33.66
N GLY A 85 -13.63 20.41 34.07
CA GLY A 85 -14.56 20.31 35.20
C GLY A 85 -15.83 21.12 34.95
N ALA A 86 -16.06 22.18 35.75
CA ALA A 86 -17.19 23.09 35.55
C ALA A 86 -16.86 24.32 34.67
N ILE A 87 -15.61 24.48 34.26
CA ILE A 87 -15.16 25.64 33.48
C ILE A 87 -15.28 25.33 32.00
N ARG A 88 -15.87 26.25 31.25
CA ARG A 88 -15.90 26.23 29.77
C ARG A 88 -15.02 27.37 29.25
N VAL A 89 -14.07 27.06 28.39
CA VAL A 89 -13.16 28.01 27.79
C VAL A 89 -13.42 27.99 26.27
N ASP A 90 -13.80 29.15 25.72
CA ASP A 90 -13.82 29.34 24.29
C ASP A 90 -12.38 29.28 23.76
N ALA A 91 -12.09 28.31 22.92
CA ALA A 91 -10.77 28.05 22.36
C ALA A 91 -10.68 28.39 20.85
N LEU A 92 -11.71 29.02 20.29
CA LEU A 92 -11.74 29.41 18.89
C LEU A 92 -11.23 30.84 18.69
N ALA A 93 -9.92 30.98 18.47
CA ALA A 93 -9.31 32.27 18.15
C ALA A 93 -8.85 32.29 16.68
N PRO A 94 -9.19 33.34 15.89
CA PRO A 94 -8.78 33.43 14.48
C PRO A 94 -7.27 33.32 14.26
N ASP A 95 -6.48 33.85 15.19
CA ASP A 95 -5.00 33.82 15.12
C ASP A 95 -4.40 32.40 15.29
N ASP A 96 -5.18 31.47 15.80
CA ASP A 96 -4.76 30.07 16.02
C ASP A 96 -5.16 29.16 14.85
N ILE A 97 -5.74 29.71 13.79
CA ILE A 97 -6.14 28.98 12.57
C ILE A 97 -5.10 29.20 11.47
N ARG A 98 -4.70 28.11 10.85
CA ARG A 98 -3.84 28.13 9.63
C ARG A 98 -4.53 27.29 8.55
N VAL A 99 -4.63 27.86 7.38
CA VAL A 99 -5.10 27.11 6.19
C VAL A 99 -3.86 26.80 5.35
N ILE A 100 -3.66 25.53 5.09
CA ILE A 100 -2.52 25.03 4.28
C ILE A 100 -3.06 24.25 3.09
N GLU A 101 -2.31 24.24 2.01
CA GLU A 101 -2.48 23.25 0.94
C GLU A 101 -1.81 21.96 1.40
N LYS A 102 -2.54 20.86 1.32
CA LYS A 102 -2.08 19.54 1.74
C LYS A 102 -2.32 18.56 0.60
N GLU A 103 -1.31 18.45 -0.22
CA GLU A 103 -1.32 17.52 -1.36
C GLU A 103 -0.86 16.14 -0.89
N ASP A 104 -1.79 15.33 -0.42
CA ASP A 104 -1.48 14.02 0.17
C ASP A 104 -0.92 13.03 -0.86
N ASP A 105 -1.24 13.21 -2.15
CA ASP A 105 -0.82 12.35 -3.26
C ASP A 105 0.25 12.98 -4.18
N ALA A 106 0.92 14.06 -3.73
CA ALA A 106 1.95 14.74 -4.52
C ALA A 106 3.14 13.83 -4.90
N GLU A 107 3.48 12.84 -4.07
CA GLU A 107 4.49 11.83 -4.40
C GLU A 107 4.08 10.96 -5.60
N ASN A 108 2.77 10.79 -5.82
CA ASN A 108 2.17 10.12 -6.97
C ASN A 108 1.91 11.08 -8.15
N ARG A 109 2.32 12.36 -8.02
CA ARG A 109 2.08 13.43 -8.99
C ARG A 109 0.59 13.71 -9.21
N ILE A 110 -0.20 13.61 -8.16
CA ILE A 110 -1.61 13.98 -8.13
C ILE A 110 -1.77 15.19 -7.22
N TYR A 111 -2.44 16.21 -7.72
CA TYR A 111 -2.70 17.48 -7.05
C TYR A 111 -4.20 17.75 -7.12
N ASP A 112 -4.89 17.64 -5.98
CA ASP A 112 -6.35 17.80 -5.89
C ASP A 112 -6.77 19.20 -5.43
N GLY A 113 -5.83 20.00 -4.90
CA GLY A 113 -6.08 21.35 -4.41
C GLY A 113 -6.83 21.38 -3.08
N GLU A 114 -6.97 20.24 -2.40
CA GLU A 114 -7.58 20.20 -1.07
C GLU A 114 -6.82 21.09 -0.08
N ARG A 115 -7.55 21.69 0.85
CA ARG A 115 -7.00 22.52 1.91
C ARG A 115 -7.40 21.99 3.26
N THR A 116 -6.45 22.09 4.20
CA THR A 116 -6.67 21.75 5.60
C THR A 116 -6.65 23.03 6.43
N ALA A 117 -7.71 23.27 7.18
CA ALA A 117 -7.70 24.25 8.26
C ALA A 117 -7.19 23.59 9.55
N LEU A 118 -5.99 23.99 9.98
CA LEU A 118 -5.38 23.57 11.25
C LEU A 118 -5.75 24.56 12.33
N ILE A 119 -6.29 24.05 13.46
CA ILE A 119 -6.66 24.84 14.62
C ILE A 119 -5.81 24.34 15.80
N PHE A 120 -4.95 25.20 16.33
CA PHE A 120 -4.03 24.87 17.43
C PHE A 120 -4.63 25.27 18.77
N LEU A 121 -5.04 24.27 19.57
CA LEU A 121 -5.64 24.49 20.89
C LEU A 121 -4.58 24.70 21.95
N LYS A 122 -4.68 25.78 22.71
CA LYS A 122 -3.75 26.12 23.80
C LYS A 122 -4.18 25.48 25.11
N ASP A 123 -3.17 25.13 25.93
CA ASP A 123 -3.35 24.65 27.31
C ASP A 123 -4.28 23.42 27.45
N VAL A 124 -4.29 22.54 26.49
CA VAL A 124 -5.01 21.25 26.57
C VAL A 124 -4.33 20.35 27.61
N ARG A 125 -5.13 19.71 28.47
CA ARG A 125 -4.63 18.89 29.59
C ARG A 125 -5.38 17.55 29.70
N PRO A 126 -4.74 16.51 30.27
CA PRO A 126 -5.46 15.29 30.61
C PRO A 126 -6.68 15.59 31.50
N GLY A 127 -7.83 15.02 31.17
CA GLY A 127 -9.12 15.26 31.82
C GLY A 127 -10.00 16.30 31.14
N ASP A 128 -9.45 17.11 30.25
CA ASP A 128 -10.24 18.06 29.45
C ASP A 128 -11.16 17.33 28.46
N VAL A 129 -12.28 17.98 28.12
CA VAL A 129 -13.17 17.58 27.03
C VAL A 129 -13.19 18.70 26.02
N ILE A 130 -12.86 18.38 24.77
CA ILE A 130 -12.89 19.30 23.63
C ILE A 130 -14.20 19.05 22.88
N ASP A 131 -15.06 20.07 22.81
CA ASP A 131 -16.35 20.06 22.10
C ASP A 131 -16.23 21.05 20.94
N TYR A 132 -16.22 20.57 19.70
CA TYR A 132 -16.05 21.41 18.54
C TYR A 132 -16.98 21.00 17.41
N SER A 133 -17.38 22.01 16.59
CA SER A 133 -18.30 21.81 15.49
C SER A 133 -17.99 22.72 14.32
N TRP A 134 -18.24 22.19 13.13
CA TRP A 134 -18.04 22.88 11.86
C TRP A 134 -19.05 22.39 10.81
N SER A 135 -19.14 23.10 9.70
CA SER A 135 -19.87 22.65 8.49
C SER A 135 -18.99 22.78 7.27
N ILE A 136 -19.24 21.89 6.33
CA ILE A 136 -18.83 22.01 4.94
C ILE A 136 -20.07 22.36 4.14
N GLU A 137 -20.05 23.50 3.46
CA GLU A 137 -21.13 24.01 2.64
C GLU A 137 -20.75 23.98 1.17
N GLY A 138 -21.61 23.46 0.32
CA GLY A 138 -21.39 23.21 -1.09
C GLY A 138 -21.30 21.73 -1.41
N ALA A 139 -21.44 21.42 -2.68
CA ALA A 139 -21.38 20.06 -3.22
C ALA A 139 -20.64 20.06 -4.55
N ASN A 140 -20.05 18.93 -4.91
CA ASN A 140 -19.37 18.77 -6.19
C ASN A 140 -20.38 18.93 -7.34
N PRO A 141 -20.24 19.98 -8.18
CA PRO A 141 -21.20 20.31 -9.23
C PRO A 141 -21.30 19.23 -10.32
N LEU A 142 -20.29 18.38 -10.44
CA LEU A 142 -20.30 17.27 -11.40
C LEU A 142 -21.33 16.21 -11.07
N LEU A 143 -21.77 16.09 -9.82
CA LEU A 143 -22.85 15.17 -9.45
C LEU A 143 -24.24 15.64 -9.93
N GLY A 144 -24.36 16.90 -10.41
CA GLY A 144 -25.61 17.44 -10.92
C GLY A 144 -26.70 17.52 -9.85
N GLY A 145 -26.34 17.83 -8.59
CA GLY A 145 -27.24 17.93 -7.44
C GLY A 145 -27.60 16.57 -6.82
N ARG A 146 -27.04 15.46 -7.29
CA ARG A 146 -27.25 14.14 -6.67
C ARG A 146 -26.32 13.94 -5.48
N TYR A 147 -26.81 13.15 -4.52
CA TYR A 147 -26.06 12.82 -3.31
C TYR A 147 -25.61 11.36 -3.28
N THR A 148 -24.38 11.13 -2.83
CA THR A 148 -23.83 9.80 -2.51
C THR A 148 -22.73 9.95 -1.47
N ASP A 149 -22.69 9.05 -0.48
CA ASP A 149 -21.73 9.10 0.63
C ASP A 149 -21.59 7.74 1.30
N GLU A 150 -20.59 7.59 2.17
CA GLU A 150 -20.39 6.41 3.00
C GLU A 150 -20.18 6.83 4.48
N TYR A 151 -21.07 6.38 5.38
CA TYR A 151 -21.08 6.74 6.80
C TYR A 151 -20.44 5.66 7.65
N ASP A 152 -19.32 5.98 8.28
CA ASP A 152 -18.63 5.07 9.16
C ASP A 152 -19.34 4.91 10.51
N LEU A 153 -19.60 3.65 10.89
CA LEU A 153 -20.15 3.25 12.20
C LEU A 153 -19.11 2.54 13.07
N SER A 154 -17.84 2.64 12.72
CA SER A 154 -16.67 2.16 13.45
C SER A 154 -15.58 3.23 13.45
N SER A 155 -14.62 3.12 14.34
CA SER A 155 -13.54 4.10 14.49
C SER A 155 -12.26 3.43 14.99
N GLY A 156 -11.10 3.99 14.67
CA GLY A 156 -9.81 3.62 15.23
C GLY A 156 -9.60 4.14 16.67
N VAL A 157 -10.47 5.06 17.11
CA VAL A 157 -10.53 5.59 18.46
C VAL A 157 -11.80 5.07 19.14
N PRO A 158 -11.78 4.68 20.42
CA PRO A 158 -12.99 4.25 21.11
C PRO A 158 -13.99 5.39 21.16
N ALA A 159 -15.27 5.10 20.83
CA ALA A 159 -16.32 6.11 20.83
C ALA A 159 -17.54 5.66 21.65
N ALA A 160 -18.09 6.54 22.48
CA ALA A 160 -19.35 6.25 23.16
C ALA A 160 -20.52 6.27 22.19
N ARG A 161 -20.48 7.18 21.21
CA ARG A 161 -21.53 7.36 20.24
C ARG A 161 -21.00 7.87 18.91
N ILE A 162 -21.36 7.19 17.83
CA ILE A 162 -21.21 7.65 16.44
C ILE A 162 -22.62 7.77 15.89
N ARG A 163 -22.96 8.91 15.32
CA ARG A 163 -24.30 9.19 14.80
C ARG A 163 -24.22 9.91 13.46
N HIS A 164 -24.97 9.41 12.48
CA HIS A 164 -25.19 10.06 11.19
C HIS A 164 -26.68 10.35 11.03
N ARG A 165 -27.01 11.59 10.69
CA ARG A 165 -28.37 12.05 10.44
C ARG A 165 -28.48 12.67 9.07
N LEU A 166 -29.36 12.13 8.24
CA LEU A 166 -29.58 12.56 6.86
C LEU A 166 -30.97 13.14 6.70
N LEU A 167 -31.05 14.42 6.39
CA LEU A 167 -32.26 15.13 5.95
C LEU A 167 -32.36 14.92 4.44
N TRP A 168 -33.41 14.18 4.03
CA TRP A 168 -33.58 13.75 2.66
C TRP A 168 -34.74 14.48 2.00
N PRO A 169 -34.56 15.04 0.76
CA PRO A 169 -35.63 15.71 0.05
C PRO A 169 -36.79 14.75 -0.28
N GLU A 170 -38.01 15.22 -0.12
CA GLU A 170 -39.20 14.41 -0.41
C GLU A 170 -39.27 14.10 -1.92
N GLY A 171 -39.58 12.84 -2.25
CA GLY A 171 -39.73 12.38 -3.64
C GLY A 171 -38.42 12.00 -4.34
N HIS A 172 -37.26 12.21 -3.74
CA HIS A 172 -35.99 11.75 -4.29
C HIS A 172 -35.73 10.27 -3.96
N PRO A 173 -35.16 9.47 -4.88
CA PRO A 173 -34.82 8.09 -4.61
C PRO A 173 -33.65 8.02 -3.61
N LEU A 174 -33.77 7.21 -2.58
CA LEU A 174 -32.70 6.92 -1.64
C LEU A 174 -32.47 5.42 -1.56
N GLN A 175 -31.24 5.01 -1.78
CA GLN A 175 -30.79 3.65 -1.53
C GLN A 175 -29.72 3.67 -0.43
N TRP A 176 -29.72 2.64 0.41
CA TRP A 176 -28.64 2.42 1.38
C TRP A 176 -28.27 0.94 1.46
N ARG A 177 -27.02 0.70 1.83
CA ARG A 177 -26.48 -0.63 2.10
C ARG A 177 -25.74 -0.60 3.43
N GLY A 178 -25.95 -1.61 4.26
CA GLY A 178 -25.43 -1.71 5.61
C GLY A 178 -26.55 -1.76 6.64
N ALA A 179 -26.36 -1.08 7.77
CA ALA A 179 -27.40 -1.02 8.80
C ALA A 179 -28.64 -0.25 8.32
N ASN A 180 -29.81 -0.68 8.77
CA ASN A 180 -31.04 0.07 8.51
C ASN A 180 -31.11 1.33 9.38
N PRO A 181 -31.54 2.47 8.82
CA PRO A 181 -31.74 3.67 9.60
C PRO A 181 -32.99 3.58 10.49
N LYS A 182 -33.01 4.39 11.52
CA LYS A 182 -34.26 4.81 12.16
C LYS A 182 -34.74 6.07 11.46
N VAL A 183 -36.04 6.23 11.35
CA VAL A 183 -36.63 7.49 10.86
C VAL A 183 -37.10 8.30 12.08
N GLU A 184 -36.47 9.44 12.31
CA GLU A 184 -36.72 10.33 13.43
C GLU A 184 -36.95 11.76 12.90
N ASN A 185 -38.10 12.36 13.20
CA ASN A 185 -38.44 13.72 12.77
C ASN A 185 -38.26 13.98 11.26
N GLY A 186 -38.57 12.98 10.42
CA GLY A 186 -38.41 13.08 8.96
C GLY A 186 -36.99 12.89 8.44
N ALA A 187 -36.02 12.60 9.34
CA ALA A 187 -34.63 12.33 8.97
C ALA A 187 -34.31 10.83 9.11
N TYR A 188 -33.37 10.33 8.31
CA TYR A 188 -32.78 9.01 8.46
C TYR A 188 -31.61 9.08 9.45
N VAL A 189 -31.61 8.20 10.46
CA VAL A 189 -30.58 8.20 11.49
C VAL A 189 -29.94 6.82 11.63
N TRP A 190 -28.62 6.77 11.49
CA TRP A 190 -27.79 5.61 11.81
C TRP A 190 -26.96 5.92 13.06
N GLU A 191 -26.88 4.97 13.96
CA GLU A 191 -26.19 5.17 15.22
C GLU A 191 -25.48 3.90 15.66
N ALA A 192 -24.26 4.07 16.18
CA ALA A 192 -23.51 3.06 16.91
C ALA A 192 -23.15 3.57 18.29
N ARG A 193 -23.23 2.70 19.31
CA ARG A 193 -22.91 3.03 20.72
C ARG A 193 -21.85 2.09 21.24
N ASP A 194 -21.08 2.58 22.22
CA ASP A 194 -20.02 1.80 22.88
C ASP A 194 -19.08 1.14 21.87
N VAL A 195 -18.63 1.93 20.88
CA VAL A 195 -17.82 1.48 19.76
C VAL A 195 -16.37 1.25 20.22
N PRO A 196 -15.89 0.01 20.24
CA PRO A 196 -14.49 -0.26 20.55
C PRO A 196 -13.59 0.24 19.40
N PRO A 197 -12.31 0.53 19.70
CA PRO A 197 -11.38 0.87 18.63
C PRO A 197 -11.20 -0.33 17.69
N LEU A 198 -11.20 -0.06 16.40
CA LEU A 198 -10.89 -1.07 15.39
C LEU A 198 -9.38 -1.12 15.18
N ASP A 199 -8.78 -2.25 15.51
CA ASP A 199 -7.39 -2.55 15.18
C ASP A 199 -7.37 -3.24 13.80
N VAL A 200 -6.89 -2.53 12.77
CA VAL A 200 -6.71 -3.10 11.43
C VAL A 200 -5.44 -3.94 11.43
N GLU A 201 -5.59 -5.21 11.08
CA GLU A 201 -4.46 -6.14 11.02
C GLU A 201 -3.55 -5.83 9.84
N ASP A 202 -2.26 -6.12 9.98
CA ASP A 202 -1.27 -5.94 8.91
C ASP A 202 -1.55 -6.84 7.70
N GLY A 203 -1.15 -6.41 6.51
CA GLY A 203 -1.22 -7.21 5.29
C GLY A 203 -2.63 -7.67 4.89
N ILE A 204 -3.68 -6.88 5.16
CA ILE A 204 -5.01 -7.15 4.61
C ILE A 204 -5.05 -6.86 3.11
N PRO A 205 -5.86 -7.58 2.31
CA PRO A 205 -6.06 -7.26 0.91
C PRO A 205 -6.67 -5.87 0.73
N THR A 206 -6.31 -5.17 -0.34
CA THR A 206 -6.83 -3.82 -0.64
C THR A 206 -8.35 -3.77 -0.76
N TRP A 207 -8.97 -4.83 -1.29
CA TRP A 207 -10.42 -4.94 -1.44
C TRP A 207 -11.16 -5.21 -0.12
N PHE A 208 -10.46 -5.55 0.96
CA PHE A 208 -11.10 -5.83 2.24
C PHE A 208 -11.36 -4.52 3.00
N GLU A 209 -12.62 -4.26 3.28
CA GLU A 209 -13.06 -3.10 4.04
C GLU A 209 -13.32 -3.52 5.49
N PRO A 210 -12.42 -3.20 6.43
CA PRO A 210 -12.57 -3.57 7.84
C PRO A 210 -13.59 -2.69 8.57
N TRP A 211 -13.87 -1.49 8.04
CA TRP A 211 -14.76 -0.51 8.64
C TRP A 211 -16.23 -0.89 8.45
N ARG A 212 -16.99 -0.86 9.54
CA ARG A 212 -18.44 -0.99 9.43
C ARG A 212 -19.01 0.35 8.99
N SER A 213 -19.57 0.38 7.81
CA SER A 213 -20.12 1.59 7.20
C SER A 213 -21.52 1.39 6.65
N VAL A 214 -22.15 2.48 6.30
CA VAL A 214 -23.42 2.54 5.56
C VAL A 214 -23.20 3.37 4.30
N GLN A 215 -23.32 2.73 3.14
CA GLN A 215 -23.33 3.42 1.88
C GLN A 215 -24.72 4.01 1.63
N VAL A 216 -24.79 5.26 1.23
CA VAL A 216 -26.02 5.95 0.81
C VAL A 216 -25.84 6.51 -0.59
N THR A 217 -26.86 6.45 -1.44
CA THR A 217 -26.77 6.96 -2.81
C THR A 217 -28.13 7.26 -3.41
N GLU A 218 -28.16 8.26 -4.26
CA GLU A 218 -29.28 8.61 -5.12
C GLU A 218 -29.23 7.92 -6.48
N PHE A 219 -28.07 7.37 -6.85
CA PHE A 219 -27.93 6.59 -8.08
C PHE A 219 -28.63 5.24 -7.93
N THR A 220 -29.63 4.99 -8.79
CA THR A 220 -30.47 3.78 -8.69
C THR A 220 -29.92 2.60 -9.48
N SER A 221 -29.00 2.85 -10.41
CA SER A 221 -28.44 1.83 -11.30
C SER A 221 -27.06 2.21 -11.82
N TRP A 222 -26.28 1.20 -12.22
CA TRP A 222 -25.02 1.40 -12.93
C TRP A 222 -25.22 2.09 -14.29
N ALA A 223 -26.42 2.01 -14.88
CA ALA A 223 -26.75 2.76 -16.10
C ALA A 223 -26.70 4.26 -15.87
N GLU A 224 -27.21 4.76 -14.74
CA GLU A 224 -27.14 6.18 -14.41
C GLU A 224 -25.71 6.67 -14.19
N VAL A 225 -24.87 5.87 -13.52
CA VAL A 225 -23.45 6.20 -13.35
C VAL A 225 -22.73 6.20 -14.70
N ALA A 226 -23.03 5.24 -15.58
CA ALA A 226 -22.44 5.20 -16.91
C ALA A 226 -22.84 6.39 -17.79
N GLN A 227 -24.11 6.84 -17.71
CA GLN A 227 -24.60 8.02 -18.41
C GLN A 227 -23.96 9.30 -17.87
N TRP A 228 -23.82 9.39 -16.54
CA TRP A 228 -23.12 10.48 -15.87
C TRP A 228 -21.68 10.59 -16.39
N ALA A 229 -20.94 9.47 -16.42
CA ALA A 229 -19.58 9.44 -16.93
C ALA A 229 -19.50 9.78 -18.44
N ASP A 230 -20.38 9.18 -19.26
CA ASP A 230 -20.41 9.40 -20.73
C ASP A 230 -20.58 10.88 -21.10
N ALA A 231 -21.35 11.63 -20.29
CA ALA A 231 -21.53 13.06 -20.49
C ALA A 231 -20.26 13.90 -20.30
N MET A 232 -19.25 13.40 -19.58
CA MET A 232 -17.96 14.07 -19.36
C MET A 232 -16.90 13.69 -20.41
N PHE A 233 -17.02 12.50 -21.03
CA PHE A 233 -16.04 12.02 -22.02
C PHE A 233 -16.40 12.46 -23.46
N VAL A 234 -16.85 13.71 -23.61
CA VAL A 234 -17.26 14.30 -24.89
C VAL A 234 -16.06 14.97 -25.57
N LEU A 235 -15.96 14.81 -26.90
CA LEU A 235 -14.87 15.34 -27.71
C LEU A 235 -15.29 16.64 -28.40
N ASP A 236 -14.41 17.62 -28.40
CA ASP A 236 -14.53 18.79 -29.26
C ASP A 236 -13.99 18.53 -30.69
N ALA A 237 -14.30 19.43 -31.61
CA ALA A 237 -13.88 19.31 -33.00
C ALA A 237 -12.35 19.43 -33.21
N ARG A 238 -11.68 20.18 -32.35
CA ARG A 238 -10.20 20.32 -32.40
C ARG A 238 -9.54 19.00 -32.06
N SER A 239 -9.94 18.36 -30.97
CA SER A 239 -9.45 17.04 -30.55
C SER A 239 -9.63 15.99 -31.64
N GLN A 240 -10.82 15.94 -32.28
CA GLN A 240 -11.08 14.99 -33.36
C GLN A 240 -10.11 15.19 -34.53
N ASN A 241 -9.82 16.44 -34.92
CA ASN A 241 -8.93 16.73 -36.04
C ASN A 241 -7.47 16.43 -35.71
N GLU A 242 -6.98 16.81 -34.55
CA GLU A 242 -5.57 16.59 -34.16
C GLU A 242 -5.26 15.12 -33.94
N VAL A 243 -6.15 14.36 -33.29
CA VAL A 243 -5.97 12.91 -33.08
C VAL A 243 -6.07 12.17 -34.42
N ARG A 244 -6.95 12.59 -35.36
CA ARG A 244 -7.00 12.02 -36.70
C ARG A 244 -5.67 12.23 -37.44
N ALA A 245 -5.11 13.43 -37.41
CA ALA A 245 -3.81 13.70 -38.01
C ALA A 245 -2.71 12.82 -37.42
N LEU A 246 -2.72 12.60 -36.11
CA LEU A 246 -1.80 11.70 -35.42
C LEU A 246 -1.99 10.24 -35.86
N ALA A 247 -3.24 9.76 -35.99
CA ALA A 247 -3.54 8.42 -36.48
C ALA A 247 -3.05 8.19 -37.92
N GLU A 248 -3.13 9.21 -38.79
CA GLU A 248 -2.59 9.17 -40.17
C GLU A 248 -1.06 9.02 -40.14
N GLN A 249 -0.35 9.66 -39.24
CA GLN A 249 1.09 9.47 -39.04
C GLN A 249 1.43 8.04 -38.65
N PHE A 250 0.67 7.45 -37.72
CA PHE A 250 0.87 6.03 -37.35
C PHE A 250 0.59 5.08 -38.49
N ARG A 251 -0.43 5.33 -39.34
CA ARG A 251 -0.67 4.53 -40.54
C ARG A 251 0.46 4.64 -41.57
N ALA A 252 1.05 5.82 -41.71
CA ALA A 252 2.16 6.05 -42.65
C ALA A 252 3.46 5.38 -42.19
N THR A 253 3.69 5.29 -40.88
CA THR A 253 4.95 4.77 -40.30
C THR A 253 4.90 3.27 -39.99
N HIS A 254 3.73 2.72 -39.74
CA HIS A 254 3.54 1.31 -39.33
C HIS A 254 2.68 0.54 -40.34
N GLN A 255 3.25 -0.54 -40.91
CA GLN A 255 2.62 -1.27 -42.04
C GLN A 255 1.47 -2.19 -41.60
N SER A 256 1.54 -2.77 -40.38
CA SER A 256 0.50 -3.68 -39.90
C SER A 256 -0.41 -3.02 -38.88
N ARG A 257 -1.67 -3.48 -38.83
CA ARG A 257 -2.66 -3.05 -37.86
C ARG A 257 -2.13 -3.22 -36.42
N ASP A 258 -1.56 -4.39 -36.10
CA ASP A 258 -1.01 -4.66 -34.76
C ASP A 258 0.13 -3.70 -34.41
N ALA A 259 0.99 -3.35 -35.36
CA ALA A 259 2.06 -2.38 -35.16
C ALA A 259 1.48 -0.97 -34.92
N GLN A 260 0.43 -0.57 -35.63
CA GLN A 260 -0.27 0.71 -35.43
C GLN A 260 -0.90 0.79 -34.05
N ILE A 261 -1.62 -0.25 -33.61
CA ILE A 261 -2.24 -0.35 -32.28
C ILE A 261 -1.16 -0.29 -31.19
N THR A 262 -0.10 -1.09 -31.32
CA THR A 262 1.00 -1.12 -30.37
C THR A 262 1.70 0.22 -30.26
N ALA A 263 1.92 0.90 -31.40
CA ALA A 263 2.53 2.23 -31.41
C ALA A 263 1.63 3.28 -30.74
N ALA A 264 0.32 3.22 -30.95
CA ALA A 264 -0.65 4.12 -30.32
C ALA A 264 -0.67 3.94 -28.78
N ILE A 265 -0.67 2.69 -28.30
CA ILE A 265 -0.61 2.37 -26.88
C ILE A 265 0.69 2.93 -26.28
N ARG A 266 1.83 2.60 -26.88
CA ARG A 266 3.15 3.06 -26.38
C ARG A 266 3.30 4.58 -26.42
N PHE A 267 2.78 5.24 -27.43
CA PHE A 267 2.79 6.69 -27.49
C PHE A 267 2.08 7.31 -26.30
N VAL A 268 0.88 6.81 -25.96
CA VAL A 268 0.16 7.36 -24.80
C VAL A 268 0.83 6.97 -23.49
N GLN A 269 1.37 5.77 -23.39
CA GLN A 269 2.03 5.29 -22.17
C GLN A 269 3.36 6.02 -21.92
N ASP A 270 4.20 6.17 -22.93
CA ASP A 270 5.59 6.61 -22.78
C ASP A 270 5.80 8.10 -23.10
N ASP A 271 5.14 8.65 -24.15
CA ASP A 271 5.36 10.02 -24.61
C ASP A 271 4.47 11.04 -23.88
N ILE A 272 3.38 10.60 -23.25
CA ILE A 272 2.50 11.44 -22.40
C ILE A 272 2.82 11.13 -20.94
N ARG A 273 3.45 12.09 -20.25
CA ARG A 273 3.83 11.94 -18.84
C ARG A 273 2.59 11.87 -17.93
N TYR A 274 2.61 11.02 -16.90
CA TYR A 274 1.56 11.02 -15.89
C TYR A 274 1.69 12.26 -14.98
N LEU A 275 0.62 13.02 -14.89
CA LEU A 275 0.44 14.14 -13.96
C LEU A 275 -1.07 14.37 -13.78
N GLY A 276 -1.56 14.23 -12.57
CA GLY A 276 -2.95 14.53 -12.18
C GLY A 276 -3.05 15.95 -11.63
N ILE A 277 -3.85 16.80 -12.29
CA ILE A 277 -4.30 18.07 -11.73
C ILE A 277 -5.82 17.94 -11.60
N GLU A 278 -6.25 17.36 -10.46
CA GLU A 278 -7.63 16.90 -10.25
C GLU A 278 -8.49 17.95 -9.52
N MET A 279 -8.23 19.22 -9.76
CA MET A 279 -8.93 20.34 -9.13
C MET A 279 -10.28 20.62 -9.80
N GLY A 280 -11.34 20.81 -9.02
CA GLY A 280 -12.65 21.19 -9.47
C GLY A 280 -13.24 20.19 -10.47
N ARG A 281 -13.58 20.64 -11.70
CA ARG A 281 -14.16 19.75 -12.73
C ARG A 281 -13.19 18.64 -13.15
N ASN A 282 -11.89 18.89 -13.12
CA ASN A 282 -10.88 17.91 -13.52
C ASN A 282 -10.72 16.75 -12.51
N SER A 283 -11.41 16.77 -11.38
CA SER A 283 -11.50 15.60 -10.51
C SER A 283 -12.09 14.37 -11.21
N HIS A 284 -13.02 14.58 -12.16
CA HIS A 284 -13.71 13.50 -12.88
C HIS A 284 -13.81 13.73 -14.39
N GLU A 285 -13.81 14.98 -14.86
CA GLU A 285 -13.88 15.34 -16.28
C GLU A 285 -12.47 15.34 -16.89
N PRO A 286 -12.22 14.56 -17.97
CA PRO A 286 -10.91 14.57 -18.62
C PRO A 286 -10.66 15.88 -19.37
N HIS A 287 -9.39 16.27 -19.46
CA HIS A 287 -8.95 17.28 -20.41
C HIS A 287 -9.19 16.80 -21.84
N GLN A 288 -9.38 17.78 -22.75
CA GLN A 288 -9.53 17.42 -24.15
C GLN A 288 -8.23 16.80 -24.71
N PRO A 289 -8.30 15.78 -25.59
CA PRO A 289 -7.12 15.16 -26.18
C PRO A 289 -6.10 16.11 -26.78
N TRP A 290 -6.53 17.24 -27.36
CA TRP A 290 -5.60 18.24 -27.88
C TRP A 290 -4.79 18.94 -26.76
N GLU A 291 -5.40 19.15 -25.59
CA GLU A 291 -4.71 19.74 -24.43
C GLU A 291 -3.64 18.77 -23.91
N THR A 292 -4.00 17.50 -23.77
CA THR A 292 -3.06 16.42 -23.38
C THR A 292 -1.91 16.27 -24.38
N LEU A 293 -2.17 16.37 -25.69
CA LEU A 293 -1.14 16.33 -26.74
C LEU A 293 -0.20 17.54 -26.69
N GLU A 294 -0.73 18.74 -26.48
CA GLU A 294 0.05 19.97 -26.40
C GLU A 294 0.87 20.01 -25.11
N ALA A 295 0.28 19.66 -23.98
CA ALA A 295 0.92 19.66 -22.66
C ALA A 295 1.93 18.51 -22.48
N ARG A 296 1.79 17.41 -23.22
CA ARG A 296 2.57 16.18 -23.04
C ARG A 296 2.47 15.56 -21.65
N TRP A 297 1.37 15.81 -20.96
CA TRP A 297 1.00 15.18 -19.70
C TRP A 297 -0.52 15.06 -19.56
N GLY A 298 -0.95 14.20 -18.67
CA GLY A 298 -2.33 13.99 -18.28
C GLY A 298 -2.42 12.86 -17.25
N ASP A 299 -3.55 12.79 -16.59
CA ASP A 299 -3.86 11.73 -15.64
C ASP A 299 -4.50 10.49 -16.30
N CYS A 300 -5.05 9.57 -15.48
CA CYS A 300 -5.63 8.32 -15.96
C CYS A 300 -6.76 8.56 -16.99
N LYS A 301 -7.66 9.53 -16.72
CA LYS A 301 -8.81 9.82 -17.61
C LYS A 301 -8.39 10.54 -18.89
N ASP A 302 -7.43 11.46 -18.81
CA ASP A 302 -6.88 12.20 -19.95
C ASP A 302 -6.17 11.26 -20.94
N LYS A 303 -5.24 10.46 -20.40
CA LYS A 303 -4.46 9.50 -21.18
C LYS A 303 -5.37 8.43 -21.79
N THR A 304 -6.38 7.96 -21.02
CA THR A 304 -7.33 6.98 -21.53
C THR A 304 -8.23 7.56 -22.62
N LEU A 305 -8.72 8.79 -22.48
CA LEU A 305 -9.52 9.43 -23.52
C LEU A 305 -8.71 9.61 -24.81
N LEU A 306 -7.48 10.12 -24.71
CA LEU A 306 -6.56 10.23 -25.86
C LEU A 306 -6.32 8.86 -26.53
N LEU A 307 -6.03 7.83 -25.76
CA LEU A 307 -5.81 6.46 -26.27
C LEU A 307 -7.04 5.92 -27.00
N VAL A 308 -8.22 6.03 -26.39
CA VAL A 308 -9.49 5.55 -26.94
C VAL A 308 -9.79 6.23 -28.27
N VAL A 309 -9.62 7.56 -28.34
CA VAL A 309 -9.89 8.32 -29.59
C VAL A 309 -8.88 7.95 -30.66
N LEU A 310 -7.61 7.83 -30.33
CA LEU A 310 -6.55 7.43 -31.26
C LEU A 310 -6.81 6.01 -31.83
N LEU A 311 -7.19 5.06 -30.97
CA LEU A 311 -7.55 3.71 -31.39
C LEU A 311 -8.79 3.71 -32.32
N ARG A 312 -9.81 4.51 -32.00
CA ARG A 312 -11.01 4.66 -32.86
C ARG A 312 -10.65 5.23 -34.22
N GLU A 313 -9.81 6.24 -34.29
CA GLU A 313 -9.32 6.78 -35.56
C GLU A 313 -8.49 5.73 -36.35
N LEU A 314 -7.79 4.81 -35.69
CA LEU A 314 -7.12 3.66 -36.32
C LEU A 314 -8.10 2.53 -36.70
N GLY A 315 -9.42 2.70 -36.51
CA GLY A 315 -10.46 1.73 -36.83
C GLY A 315 -10.62 0.59 -35.82
N VAL A 316 -10.16 0.79 -34.57
CA VAL A 316 -10.31 -0.16 -33.46
C VAL A 316 -11.46 0.31 -32.57
N THR A 317 -12.31 -0.62 -32.17
CA THR A 317 -13.38 -0.30 -31.21
C THR A 317 -12.79 -0.17 -29.81
N ALA A 318 -12.93 0.99 -29.18
CA ALA A 318 -12.42 1.22 -27.84
C ALA A 318 -13.37 2.12 -27.03
N TYR A 319 -13.41 1.95 -25.72
CA TYR A 319 -14.20 2.73 -24.78
C TYR A 319 -13.40 3.00 -23.51
N PRO A 320 -13.56 4.18 -22.86
CA PRO A 320 -13.05 4.35 -21.51
C PRO A 320 -13.83 3.43 -20.55
N ALA A 321 -13.20 3.00 -19.49
CA ALA A 321 -13.76 2.09 -18.50
C ALA A 321 -13.31 2.53 -17.09
N LEU A 322 -14.27 2.86 -16.25
CA LEU A 322 -14.03 3.19 -14.85
C LEU A 322 -13.81 1.91 -14.07
N VAL A 323 -12.76 1.87 -13.25
CA VAL A 323 -12.39 0.72 -12.43
C VAL A 323 -12.11 1.17 -10.99
N SER A 324 -12.15 0.22 -10.05
CA SER A 324 -11.71 0.45 -8.68
C SER A 324 -10.51 -0.43 -8.37
N THR A 325 -9.34 0.19 -8.24
CA THR A 325 -8.10 -0.51 -7.88
C THR A 325 -8.17 -1.01 -6.44
N ARG A 326 -8.92 -0.30 -5.60
CA ARG A 326 -9.16 -0.66 -4.20
C ARG A 326 -10.18 -1.79 -4.05
N LEU A 327 -11.39 -1.64 -4.59
CA LEU A 327 -12.48 -2.61 -4.38
C LEU A 327 -12.37 -3.85 -5.26
N GLN A 328 -11.76 -3.75 -6.44
CA GLN A 328 -11.56 -4.87 -7.36
C GLN A 328 -12.87 -5.65 -7.63
N HIS A 329 -12.89 -6.95 -7.34
CA HIS A 329 -14.05 -7.80 -7.53
C HIS A 329 -15.23 -7.46 -6.57
N ARG A 330 -14.96 -6.79 -5.44
CA ARG A 330 -15.96 -6.37 -4.47
C ARG A 330 -16.81 -5.17 -4.95
N LEU A 331 -16.36 -4.45 -5.99
CA LEU A 331 -17.12 -3.36 -6.58
C LEU A 331 -18.55 -3.79 -6.94
N ALA A 332 -18.73 -5.00 -7.45
CA ALA A 332 -20.05 -5.55 -7.80
C ALA A 332 -21.00 -5.75 -6.60
N GLU A 333 -20.50 -5.69 -5.38
CA GLU A 333 -21.29 -5.82 -4.15
C GLU A 333 -21.80 -4.47 -3.64
N LYS A 334 -21.28 -3.36 -4.16
CA LYS A 334 -21.64 -2.00 -3.74
C LYS A 334 -22.89 -1.50 -4.46
N LEU A 335 -23.56 -0.49 -3.88
CA LEU A 335 -24.59 0.28 -4.57
C LEU A 335 -23.92 1.17 -5.63
N PRO A 336 -24.63 1.50 -6.73
CA PRO A 336 -24.09 2.38 -7.75
C PRO A 336 -23.69 3.75 -7.19
N SER A 337 -22.46 4.17 -7.44
CA SER A 337 -21.94 5.50 -7.08
C SER A 337 -20.72 5.83 -7.93
N PRO A 338 -20.58 7.07 -8.40
CA PRO A 338 -19.35 7.56 -9.04
C PRO A 338 -18.10 7.44 -8.17
N PHE A 339 -18.20 7.68 -6.88
CA PHE A 339 -17.08 7.71 -5.93
C PHE A 339 -16.50 6.33 -5.56
N LEU A 340 -16.99 5.26 -6.17
CA LEU A 340 -16.41 3.93 -6.02
C LEU A 340 -15.25 3.68 -6.98
N PHE A 341 -15.09 4.54 -8.00
CA PHE A 341 -14.05 4.43 -9.02
C PHE A 341 -12.91 5.39 -8.70
N ASP A 342 -11.71 4.87 -8.80
CA ASP A 342 -10.47 5.59 -8.51
C ASP A 342 -9.49 5.56 -9.70
N HIS A 343 -9.86 4.91 -10.82
CA HIS A 343 -9.00 4.81 -11.99
C HIS A 343 -9.79 4.61 -13.29
N VAL A 344 -9.17 4.98 -14.42
CA VAL A 344 -9.75 4.84 -15.75
C VAL A 344 -8.79 4.11 -16.67
N ILE A 345 -9.27 3.05 -17.33
CA ILE A 345 -8.52 2.27 -18.32
C ILE A 345 -9.31 2.18 -19.63
N ALA A 346 -8.71 1.65 -20.69
CA ALA A 346 -9.36 1.45 -21.97
C ALA A 346 -9.83 0.00 -22.15
N GLN A 347 -11.13 -0.20 -22.44
CA GLN A 347 -11.61 -1.42 -23.06
C GLN A 347 -11.34 -1.34 -24.57
N VAL A 348 -10.63 -2.32 -25.12
CA VAL A 348 -10.28 -2.40 -26.53
C VAL A 348 -10.86 -3.67 -27.12
N ILE A 349 -11.61 -3.57 -28.22
CA ILE A 349 -12.23 -4.71 -28.91
C ILE A 349 -11.62 -4.80 -30.31
N ASP A 350 -10.84 -5.85 -30.54
CA ASP A 350 -10.24 -6.13 -31.83
C ASP A 350 -10.34 -7.61 -32.19
N GLY A 351 -10.69 -7.91 -33.44
CA GLY A 351 -10.88 -9.28 -33.91
C GLY A 351 -11.91 -10.09 -33.13
N GLY A 352 -12.91 -9.44 -32.51
CA GLY A 352 -13.92 -10.09 -31.65
C GLY A 352 -13.44 -10.46 -30.26
N ARG A 353 -12.24 -10.06 -29.86
CA ARG A 353 -11.67 -10.22 -28.51
C ARG A 353 -11.67 -8.90 -27.76
N THR A 354 -11.88 -8.97 -26.47
CA THR A 354 -11.79 -7.82 -25.57
C THR A 354 -10.45 -7.83 -24.85
N TYR A 355 -9.79 -6.69 -24.86
CA TYR A 355 -8.54 -6.42 -24.17
C TYR A 355 -8.72 -5.22 -23.25
N TRP A 356 -7.89 -5.13 -22.23
CA TRP A 356 -7.87 -4.03 -21.27
C TRP A 356 -6.50 -3.40 -21.29
N VAL A 357 -6.43 -2.10 -21.49
CA VAL A 357 -5.18 -1.36 -21.63
C VAL A 357 -5.19 -0.19 -20.65
N ASP A 358 -4.18 -0.13 -19.82
CA ASP A 358 -3.95 1.01 -18.95
C ASP A 358 -2.98 1.99 -19.63
N GLY A 359 -3.48 3.19 -19.92
CA GLY A 359 -2.68 4.26 -20.54
C GLY A 359 -1.64 4.87 -19.60
N THR A 360 -1.68 4.60 -18.30
CA THR A 360 -0.78 5.20 -17.30
C THR A 360 0.51 4.43 -17.09
N ILE A 361 0.56 3.14 -17.48
CA ILE A 361 1.72 2.28 -17.31
C ILE A 361 2.80 2.67 -18.33
N SER A 362 3.90 3.23 -17.89
CA SER A 362 5.05 3.55 -18.75
C SER A 362 5.90 2.30 -19.01
N ASP A 363 6.65 2.31 -20.13
CA ASP A 363 7.61 1.27 -20.50
C ASP A 363 7.02 -0.14 -20.65
N GLN A 364 5.69 -0.28 -20.71
CA GLN A 364 5.03 -1.56 -20.85
C GLN A 364 5.42 -2.25 -22.17
N GLY A 365 5.75 -3.54 -22.09
CA GLY A 365 6.08 -4.37 -23.24
C GLY A 365 4.89 -5.18 -23.76
N GLY A 366 5.15 -5.95 -24.81
CA GLY A 366 4.15 -6.78 -25.47
C GLY A 366 3.42 -6.07 -26.61
N THR A 367 2.40 -6.74 -27.10
CA THR A 367 1.42 -6.26 -28.09
C THR A 367 0.04 -6.30 -27.45
N LEU A 368 -0.99 -5.78 -28.11
CA LEU A 368 -2.36 -5.87 -27.59
C LEU A 368 -2.76 -7.30 -27.16
N ALA A 369 -2.24 -8.31 -27.82
CA ALA A 369 -2.54 -9.72 -27.52
C ALA A 369 -1.76 -10.31 -26.33
N THR A 370 -0.65 -9.68 -25.93
CA THR A 370 0.29 -10.18 -24.91
C THR A 370 0.54 -9.20 -23.77
N ILE A 371 -0.12 -8.05 -23.78
CA ILE A 371 -0.09 -7.09 -22.69
C ILE A 371 -0.75 -7.69 -21.44
N ASP A 372 -0.14 -7.51 -20.28
CA ASP A 372 -0.73 -7.96 -19.03
C ASP A 372 -1.83 -7.00 -18.59
N THR A 373 -2.95 -7.55 -18.13
CA THR A 373 -4.06 -6.79 -17.58
C THR A 373 -3.95 -6.76 -16.06
N PRO A 374 -3.85 -5.58 -15.45
CA PRO A 374 -3.82 -5.50 -13.99
C PRO A 374 -5.15 -5.96 -13.39
N GLY A 375 -5.05 -6.91 -12.46
CA GLY A 375 -6.04 -7.25 -11.46
C GLY A 375 -7.33 -7.92 -11.94
N ASP A 376 -7.89 -8.73 -11.05
CA ASP A 376 -9.27 -9.24 -11.13
C ASP A 376 -10.23 -8.15 -10.62
N GLY A 377 -11.18 -7.75 -11.43
CA GLY A 377 -12.11 -6.71 -11.00
C GLY A 377 -13.32 -6.60 -11.89
N SER A 378 -14.03 -5.49 -11.71
CA SER A 378 -15.14 -5.09 -12.53
C SER A 378 -14.93 -3.68 -13.05
N ALA A 379 -15.34 -3.41 -14.29
CA ALA A 379 -15.29 -2.11 -14.92
C ALA A 379 -16.70 -1.63 -15.29
N LEU A 380 -16.93 -0.33 -15.22
CA LEU A 380 -18.08 0.33 -15.81
C LEU A 380 -17.65 0.98 -17.13
N ILE A 381 -18.14 0.44 -18.25
CA ILE A 381 -17.80 0.97 -19.56
C ILE A 381 -18.48 2.33 -19.74
N VAL A 382 -17.71 3.37 -20.07
CA VAL A 382 -18.22 4.73 -20.29
C VAL A 382 -18.89 4.79 -21.67
N ARG A 383 -20.19 4.57 -21.66
CA ARG A 383 -21.08 4.61 -22.81
C ARG A 383 -22.51 4.71 -22.36
N ALA A 384 -23.32 5.59 -22.95
CA ALA A 384 -24.72 5.81 -22.59
C ALA A 384 -25.61 4.56 -22.58
N THR A 385 -25.21 3.51 -23.33
CA THR A 385 -25.96 2.24 -23.42
C THR A 385 -25.50 1.19 -22.41
N THR A 386 -24.52 1.49 -21.56
CA THR A 386 -24.05 0.57 -20.50
C THR A 386 -25.10 0.48 -19.39
N THR A 387 -25.42 -0.74 -18.97
CA THR A 387 -26.44 -1.00 -17.95
C THR A 387 -25.91 -1.75 -16.72
N ALA A 388 -24.70 -2.29 -16.79
CA ALA A 388 -24.11 -3.11 -15.73
C ALA A 388 -22.59 -3.08 -15.78
N LEU A 389 -21.97 -3.50 -14.67
CA LEU A 389 -20.55 -3.73 -14.60
C LEU A 389 -20.12 -4.88 -15.52
N THR A 390 -18.96 -4.76 -16.11
CA THR A 390 -18.30 -5.79 -16.95
C THR A 390 -17.15 -6.39 -16.15
N LYS A 391 -17.10 -7.72 -16.04
CA LYS A 391 -16.00 -8.40 -15.38
C LYS A 391 -14.72 -8.30 -16.21
N ILE A 392 -13.62 -7.91 -15.58
CA ILE A 392 -12.27 -7.97 -16.13
C ILE A 392 -11.72 -9.36 -15.81
N ALA A 393 -11.37 -10.12 -16.85
CA ALA A 393 -10.62 -11.35 -16.66
C ALA A 393 -9.12 -11.00 -16.63
N ALA A 394 -8.47 -11.28 -15.50
CA ALA A 394 -7.03 -11.09 -15.41
C ALA A 394 -6.30 -11.97 -16.42
N THR A 395 -5.41 -11.37 -17.18
CA THR A 395 -4.43 -12.08 -18.00
C THR A 395 -3.05 -11.72 -17.49
N SER A 396 -2.26 -12.72 -17.11
CA SER A 396 -0.90 -12.49 -16.67
C SER A 396 0.06 -13.44 -17.34
N HIS A 397 1.07 -12.86 -17.97
CA HIS A 397 2.24 -13.54 -18.50
C HIS A 397 3.46 -13.34 -17.59
N ALA A 398 3.23 -12.75 -16.42
CA ALA A 398 4.29 -12.38 -15.48
C ALA A 398 4.98 -13.62 -14.92
N SER A 399 6.30 -13.69 -15.11
CA SER A 399 7.15 -14.63 -14.41
C SER A 399 8.55 -14.06 -14.21
N MET A 400 9.23 -14.57 -13.17
CA MET A 400 10.63 -14.31 -12.93
C MET A 400 11.35 -15.64 -12.78
N HIS A 401 12.38 -15.87 -13.60
CA HIS A 401 13.24 -17.03 -13.51
C HIS A 401 14.68 -16.60 -13.23
N VAL A 402 15.20 -16.98 -12.07
CA VAL A 402 16.57 -16.71 -11.64
C VAL A 402 17.39 -17.97 -11.80
N GLU A 403 18.41 -17.89 -12.63
CA GLU A 403 19.39 -18.95 -12.86
C GLU A 403 20.73 -18.51 -12.23
N GLN A 404 21.24 -19.28 -11.29
CA GLN A 404 22.52 -19.03 -10.64
C GLN A 404 23.46 -20.17 -10.95
N THR A 405 24.65 -19.87 -11.43
CA THR A 405 25.68 -20.87 -11.71
C THR A 405 26.93 -20.56 -10.91
N TYR A 406 27.20 -21.36 -9.91
CA TYR A 406 28.42 -21.32 -9.11
C TYR A 406 29.44 -22.28 -9.68
N THR A 407 30.67 -21.79 -9.94
CA THR A 407 31.76 -22.62 -10.46
C THR A 407 32.97 -22.54 -9.53
N ALA A 408 33.22 -23.62 -8.81
CA ALA A 408 34.37 -23.79 -7.94
C ALA A 408 35.37 -24.75 -8.62
N ARG A 409 36.47 -24.21 -9.19
CA ARG A 409 37.52 -25.01 -9.81
C ARG A 409 38.37 -25.76 -8.77
N ASP A 410 38.61 -25.09 -7.69
CA ASP A 410 39.11 -25.66 -6.42
C ASP A 410 38.55 -24.78 -5.27
N TYR A 411 38.59 -25.31 -4.03
CA TYR A 411 37.96 -24.64 -2.89
C TYR A 411 38.83 -23.54 -2.25
N THR A 412 40.05 -23.34 -2.74
CA THR A 412 40.98 -22.32 -2.26
C THR A 412 40.95 -21.05 -3.13
N GLN A 413 40.47 -21.17 -4.34
CA GLN A 413 40.33 -20.06 -5.30
C GLN A 413 38.92 -19.39 -5.20
N PRO A 414 38.82 -18.14 -5.63
CA PRO A 414 37.51 -17.51 -5.71
C PRO A 414 36.51 -18.30 -6.58
N THR A 415 35.33 -18.54 -6.03
CA THR A 415 34.21 -19.15 -6.78
C THR A 415 33.61 -18.13 -7.74
N GLN A 416 33.43 -18.51 -8.99
CA GLN A 416 32.70 -17.68 -9.95
C GLN A 416 31.20 -17.88 -9.78
N LEU A 417 30.45 -16.79 -9.85
CA LEU A 417 29.00 -16.80 -9.86
C LEU A 417 28.49 -16.04 -11.08
N GLU A 418 27.70 -16.70 -11.92
CA GLU A 418 26.89 -16.05 -12.94
C GLU A 418 25.42 -16.11 -12.52
N VAL A 419 24.75 -14.96 -12.52
CA VAL A 419 23.31 -14.82 -12.25
C VAL A 419 22.66 -14.35 -13.52
N ARG A 420 21.68 -15.10 -14.00
CA ARG A 420 20.85 -14.72 -15.13
C ARG A 420 19.40 -14.67 -14.68
N THR A 421 18.80 -13.49 -14.72
CA THR A 421 17.39 -13.31 -14.38
C THR A 421 16.61 -13.00 -15.63
N THR A 422 15.59 -13.80 -15.90
CA THR A 422 14.65 -13.59 -17.01
C THR A 422 13.32 -13.14 -16.42
N TYR A 423 12.88 -11.96 -16.81
CA TYR A 423 11.59 -11.37 -16.47
C TYR A 423 10.67 -11.42 -17.66
N THR A 424 9.38 -11.74 -17.45
CA THR A 424 8.36 -11.72 -18.50
C THR A 424 7.11 -11.00 -18.02
N GLY A 425 6.30 -10.48 -18.94
CA GLY A 425 5.03 -9.82 -18.64
C GLY A 425 5.23 -8.65 -17.67
N TRP A 426 4.35 -8.52 -16.70
CA TRP A 426 4.39 -7.47 -15.69
C TRP A 426 5.75 -7.34 -14.99
N ASN A 427 6.41 -8.45 -14.68
CA ASN A 427 7.72 -8.39 -14.03
C ASN A 427 8.80 -7.77 -14.96
N ALA A 428 8.68 -7.95 -16.28
CA ALA A 428 9.56 -7.28 -17.23
C ALA A 428 9.25 -5.78 -17.32
N ASP A 429 7.96 -5.41 -17.23
CA ASP A 429 7.54 -4.01 -17.23
C ASP A 429 8.07 -3.29 -15.98
N GLU A 430 7.92 -3.86 -14.79
CA GLU A 430 8.45 -3.30 -13.54
C GLU A 430 9.98 -3.17 -13.56
N MET A 431 10.68 -4.21 -14.02
CA MET A 431 12.14 -4.16 -14.11
C MET A 431 12.61 -3.10 -15.10
N ARG A 432 11.91 -2.92 -16.23
CA ARG A 432 12.21 -1.90 -17.23
C ARG A 432 12.04 -0.49 -16.66
N ALA A 433 10.93 -0.24 -15.95
CA ALA A 433 10.67 1.02 -15.27
C ALA A 433 11.72 1.31 -14.18
N SER A 434 12.11 0.29 -13.40
CA SER A 434 13.18 0.40 -12.41
C SER A 434 14.52 0.81 -13.05
N LEU A 435 14.93 0.12 -14.12
CA LEU A 435 16.16 0.42 -14.84
C LEU A 435 16.13 1.80 -15.53
N ALA A 436 14.95 2.29 -15.90
CA ALA A 436 14.81 3.65 -16.44
C ALA A 436 14.96 4.75 -15.36
N SER A 437 14.77 4.41 -14.08
CA SER A 437 14.84 5.35 -12.96
C SER A 437 16.23 5.47 -12.29
N MET A 438 17.17 4.58 -12.63
CA MET A 438 18.50 4.55 -12.01
C MET A 438 19.62 4.34 -13.05
N SER A 439 20.86 4.64 -12.68
CA SER A 439 22.01 4.28 -13.52
C SER A 439 22.33 2.79 -13.42
N LEU A 440 23.05 2.26 -14.42
CA LEU A 440 23.49 0.88 -14.41
C LEU A 440 24.50 0.61 -13.28
N ASP A 441 25.28 1.60 -12.90
CA ASP A 441 26.22 1.52 -11.77
C ASP A 441 25.45 1.45 -10.45
N ASP A 442 24.42 2.29 -10.24
CA ASP A 442 23.58 2.24 -9.04
C ASP A 442 22.88 0.87 -8.92
N TYR A 443 22.34 0.35 -10.03
CA TYR A 443 21.76 -0.98 -10.07
C TYR A 443 22.80 -2.05 -9.67
N ALA A 444 24.03 -1.98 -10.21
CA ALA A 444 25.09 -2.92 -9.88
C ALA A 444 25.47 -2.85 -8.39
N ASP A 445 25.55 -1.65 -7.83
CA ASP A 445 25.84 -1.44 -6.40
C ASP A 445 24.71 -1.98 -5.50
N GLU A 446 23.47 -1.77 -5.85
CA GLU A 446 22.33 -2.37 -5.12
C GLU A 446 22.39 -3.90 -5.15
N ARG A 447 22.69 -4.48 -6.33
CA ARG A 447 22.77 -5.93 -6.49
C ARG A 447 23.91 -6.55 -5.69
N ILE A 448 25.10 -5.95 -5.71
CA ILE A 448 26.23 -6.44 -4.94
C ILE A 448 25.99 -6.33 -3.44
N ASN A 449 25.37 -5.23 -2.98
CA ASN A 449 25.02 -5.03 -1.58
C ASN A 449 24.01 -6.09 -1.10
N ALA A 450 23.00 -6.41 -1.91
CA ALA A 450 22.02 -7.46 -1.61
C ALA A 450 22.68 -8.86 -1.50
N LEU A 451 23.61 -9.19 -2.40
CA LEU A 451 24.32 -10.48 -2.37
C LEU A 451 25.36 -10.55 -1.25
N ALA A 452 25.97 -9.42 -0.86
CA ALA A 452 26.95 -9.34 0.19
C ALA A 452 26.40 -9.69 1.59
N ILE A 453 25.09 -9.65 1.79
CA ILE A 453 24.43 -10.09 3.02
C ILE A 453 24.79 -11.55 3.35
N ASP A 454 24.76 -12.42 2.34
CA ASP A 454 25.11 -13.85 2.49
C ASP A 454 26.56 -14.14 2.16
N GLN A 455 27.19 -13.29 1.35
CA GLN A 455 28.51 -13.50 0.76
C GLN A 455 29.35 -12.22 0.90
N PRO A 456 29.81 -11.90 2.13
CA PRO A 456 30.45 -10.59 2.42
C PRO A 456 31.74 -10.30 1.62
N LYS A 457 32.30 -11.31 0.97
CA LYS A 457 33.52 -11.19 0.14
C LYS A 457 33.21 -11.36 -1.36
N ILE A 458 32.00 -11.02 -1.76
CA ILE A 458 31.60 -10.97 -3.17
C ILE A 458 32.12 -9.70 -3.84
N GLU A 459 32.57 -9.83 -5.08
CA GLU A 459 33.05 -8.74 -5.93
C GLU A 459 32.40 -8.86 -7.30
N ALA A 460 31.98 -7.73 -7.87
CA ALA A 460 31.48 -7.71 -9.25
C ALA A 460 32.58 -8.06 -10.25
N ASP A 461 32.25 -8.83 -11.30
CA ASP A 461 33.10 -9.12 -12.42
C ASP A 461 32.58 -8.44 -13.70
N GLY A 462 32.54 -7.10 -13.65
CA GLY A 462 31.97 -6.21 -14.64
C GLY A 462 30.55 -5.76 -14.33
N LEU A 463 30.03 -4.87 -15.18
CA LEU A 463 28.67 -4.36 -15.06
C LEU A 463 27.64 -5.40 -15.56
N PRO A 464 26.41 -5.34 -15.07
CA PRO A 464 25.31 -6.15 -15.57
C PRO A 464 25.06 -5.95 -17.07
N VAL A 465 24.72 -7.03 -17.76
CA VAL A 465 24.34 -6.99 -19.18
C VAL A 465 22.83 -7.14 -19.30
N ILE A 466 22.16 -6.12 -19.84
CA ILE A 466 20.72 -6.09 -20.02
C ILE A 466 20.40 -6.40 -21.49
N ARG A 467 19.43 -7.30 -21.71
CA ARG A 467 18.84 -7.58 -23.02
C ARG A 467 17.33 -7.45 -22.88
N ASP A 468 16.75 -6.50 -23.60
CA ASP A 468 15.32 -6.23 -23.59
C ASP A 468 14.69 -6.50 -24.97
N ASP A 469 13.77 -7.44 -25.00
CA ASP A 469 12.86 -7.64 -26.13
C ASP A 469 11.48 -7.12 -25.72
N ARG A 470 11.26 -5.82 -25.89
CA ARG A 470 10.02 -5.15 -25.54
C ARG A 470 8.82 -5.70 -26.31
N THR A 471 9.01 -6.21 -27.54
CA THR A 471 7.92 -6.77 -28.34
C THR A 471 7.40 -8.08 -27.77
N ARG A 472 8.29 -8.95 -27.29
CA ARG A 472 7.91 -10.20 -26.64
C ARG A 472 7.64 -10.04 -25.14
N ASN A 473 7.88 -8.87 -24.61
CA ASN A 473 7.87 -8.54 -23.19
C ASN A 473 8.75 -9.47 -22.37
N VAL A 474 10.03 -9.58 -22.76
CA VAL A 474 11.04 -10.39 -22.10
C VAL A 474 12.27 -9.53 -21.85
N LEU A 475 12.66 -9.38 -20.58
CA LEU A 475 13.86 -8.67 -20.18
C LEU A 475 14.80 -9.65 -19.46
N VAL A 476 16.07 -9.68 -19.86
CA VAL A 476 17.10 -10.55 -19.29
C VAL A 476 18.23 -9.70 -18.74
N VAL A 477 18.53 -9.89 -17.45
CA VAL A 477 19.70 -9.31 -16.80
C VAL A 477 20.71 -10.43 -16.52
N THR A 478 21.97 -10.22 -16.92
CA THR A 478 23.06 -11.15 -16.65
C THR A 478 24.14 -10.44 -15.85
N GLU A 479 24.47 -10.99 -14.71
CA GLU A 479 25.40 -10.45 -13.72
C GLU A 479 26.52 -11.47 -13.47
N LYS A 480 27.75 -11.02 -13.26
CA LYS A 480 28.91 -11.89 -12.97
C LYS A 480 29.63 -11.40 -11.74
N TYR A 481 30.04 -12.36 -10.91
CA TYR A 481 30.67 -12.09 -9.62
C TYR A 481 31.81 -13.08 -9.35
N ARG A 482 32.69 -12.67 -8.46
CA ARG A 482 33.71 -13.50 -7.85
C ARG A 482 33.56 -13.48 -6.34
N ILE A 483 33.53 -14.65 -5.70
CA ILE A 483 33.32 -14.79 -4.27
C ILE A 483 34.53 -15.41 -3.67
N ARG A 484 35.25 -14.63 -2.82
CA ARG A 484 36.40 -15.15 -2.08
C ARG A 484 35.91 -15.83 -0.81
N GLU A 485 36.63 -16.90 -0.41
CA GLU A 485 36.40 -17.59 0.86
C GLU A 485 34.94 -18.06 1.05
N LEU A 486 34.31 -18.53 -0.03
CA LEU A 486 32.94 -19.05 0.00
C LEU A 486 32.82 -20.27 0.91
N TRP A 487 33.88 -21.11 0.92
CA TRP A 487 33.95 -22.39 1.63
C TRP A 487 34.57 -22.21 3.01
N LYS A 488 33.76 -21.81 4.00
CA LYS A 488 34.19 -21.71 5.39
C LYS A 488 34.10 -23.09 6.05
N ASP A 489 35.17 -23.51 6.75
CA ASP A 489 35.20 -24.77 7.49
C ASP A 489 34.76 -26.00 6.66
N GLY A 490 35.06 -25.98 5.35
CA GLY A 490 34.74 -27.06 4.44
C GLY A 490 33.27 -27.20 4.07
N HIS A 491 32.45 -26.20 4.31
CA HIS A 491 31.05 -26.20 3.88
C HIS A 491 30.56 -24.80 3.49
N TRP A 492 29.49 -24.76 2.73
CA TRP A 492 28.82 -23.54 2.36
C TRP A 492 27.29 -23.73 2.43
N SER A 493 26.62 -22.73 2.94
CA SER A 493 25.13 -22.66 3.00
C SER A 493 24.61 -21.67 2.00
N TRP A 494 23.60 -22.09 1.26
CA TRP A 494 22.92 -21.27 0.26
C TRP A 494 21.44 -21.11 0.62
N TYR A 495 20.89 -19.91 0.36
CA TYR A 495 19.50 -19.56 0.63
C TYR A 495 18.87 -18.89 -0.59
N PRO A 496 17.59 -19.22 -0.95
CA PRO A 496 16.89 -18.65 -2.10
C PRO A 496 16.24 -17.32 -1.75
N ARG A 497 17.02 -16.26 -1.58
CA ARG A 497 16.54 -14.94 -1.16
C ARG A 497 15.38 -14.41 -1.98
N VAL A 498 15.36 -14.69 -3.28
CA VAL A 498 14.28 -14.29 -4.18
C VAL A 498 12.94 -14.92 -3.78
N LEU A 499 12.93 -16.20 -3.41
CA LEU A 499 11.71 -16.87 -2.97
C LEU A 499 11.32 -16.47 -1.55
N GLU A 500 12.31 -16.27 -0.67
CA GLU A 500 12.10 -15.84 0.72
C GLU A 500 11.30 -14.53 0.79
N SER A 501 11.59 -13.57 -0.10
CA SER A 501 10.89 -12.28 -0.13
C SER A 501 9.37 -12.39 -0.38
N HIS A 502 8.93 -13.47 -1.02
CA HIS A 502 7.52 -13.75 -1.29
C HIS A 502 6.85 -14.66 -0.26
N LEU A 503 7.61 -15.23 0.67
CA LEU A 503 7.14 -16.15 1.71
C LEU A 503 7.18 -15.48 3.10
N THR A 504 6.75 -14.23 3.16
CA THR A 504 6.77 -13.43 4.40
C THR A 504 5.69 -13.89 5.38
N ARG A 505 5.97 -13.69 6.67
CA ARG A 505 5.00 -13.93 7.75
C ARG A 505 4.37 -12.60 8.15
N PRO A 506 3.05 -12.55 8.40
CA PRO A 506 2.44 -11.36 8.96
C PRO A 506 2.87 -11.15 10.41
N ASN A 507 2.80 -9.91 10.91
CA ASN A 507 3.04 -9.63 12.32
C ASN A 507 1.93 -10.22 13.20
N THR A 508 0.68 -10.18 12.72
CA THR A 508 -0.48 -10.76 13.39
C THR A 508 -0.70 -12.19 12.94
N MET A 509 -0.38 -13.16 13.80
CA MET A 509 -0.45 -14.60 13.49
C MET A 509 -1.86 -15.19 13.68
N ILE A 510 -2.61 -14.69 14.67
CA ILE A 510 -4.01 -15.08 14.93
C ILE A 510 -4.89 -13.95 14.40
N ARG A 511 -5.59 -14.23 13.31
CA ARG A 511 -6.28 -13.19 12.53
C ARG A 511 -7.79 -13.31 12.58
N LYS A 512 -8.42 -12.15 12.51
CA LYS A 512 -9.87 -11.98 12.26
C LYS A 512 -10.13 -11.47 10.83
N MET A 513 -9.10 -10.90 10.19
CA MET A 513 -9.15 -10.34 8.84
C MET A 513 -8.36 -11.20 7.85
N PRO A 514 -8.71 -11.21 6.56
CA PRO A 514 -7.97 -11.97 5.56
C PRO A 514 -6.53 -11.43 5.42
N LEU A 515 -5.63 -12.30 4.98
CA LEU A 515 -4.24 -11.96 4.69
C LEU A 515 -4.04 -11.85 3.18
N ALA A 516 -3.46 -10.76 2.71
CA ALA A 516 -3.06 -10.59 1.30
C ALA A 516 -1.90 -11.54 0.95
N PHE A 517 -1.92 -12.02 -0.28
CA PHE A 517 -0.83 -12.77 -0.88
C PHE A 517 -0.57 -12.23 -2.30
N ALA A 518 0.70 -12.13 -2.70
CA ALA A 518 1.04 -11.64 -4.03
C ALA A 518 0.40 -12.51 -5.13
N HIS A 519 -0.38 -11.89 -6.01
CA HIS A 519 -1.07 -12.58 -7.11
C HIS A 519 -1.34 -11.59 -8.27
N PRO A 520 -1.08 -12.00 -9.52
CA PRO A 520 -0.43 -13.24 -9.94
C PRO A 520 1.07 -13.26 -9.60
N LEU A 521 1.60 -14.41 -9.18
CA LEU A 521 3.01 -14.62 -8.88
C LEU A 521 3.49 -15.93 -9.48
N HIS A 522 4.59 -15.88 -10.23
CA HIS A 522 5.29 -17.06 -10.71
C HIS A 522 6.80 -16.81 -10.67
N VAL A 523 7.45 -17.33 -9.64
CA VAL A 523 8.90 -17.21 -9.44
C VAL A 523 9.53 -18.59 -9.50
N GLN A 524 10.59 -18.71 -10.29
CA GLN A 524 11.39 -19.90 -10.43
C GLN A 524 12.84 -19.57 -10.10
N GLN A 525 13.50 -20.47 -9.41
CA GLN A 525 14.93 -20.38 -9.15
C GLN A 525 15.61 -21.71 -9.49
N THR A 526 16.64 -21.63 -10.30
CA THR A 526 17.50 -22.77 -10.64
C THR A 526 18.92 -22.44 -10.25
N VAL A 527 19.53 -23.27 -9.41
CA VAL A 527 20.91 -23.06 -8.97
C VAL A 527 21.73 -24.28 -9.33
N ALA A 528 22.79 -24.09 -10.10
CA ALA A 528 23.74 -25.10 -10.47
C ALA A 528 25.08 -24.84 -9.73
N PHE A 529 25.56 -25.84 -9.03
CA PHE A 529 26.85 -25.84 -8.36
C PHE A 529 27.80 -26.76 -9.13
N HIS A 530 28.75 -26.20 -9.86
CA HIS A 530 29.85 -26.95 -10.48
C HIS A 530 31.01 -27.03 -9.50
N LEU A 531 31.18 -28.20 -8.89
CA LEU A 531 32.14 -28.45 -7.81
C LEU A 531 33.47 -28.94 -8.35
N ALA A 532 34.55 -28.77 -7.58
CA ALA A 532 35.87 -29.28 -7.91
C ALA A 532 35.96 -30.84 -7.83
N GLU A 533 35.11 -31.43 -6.99
CA GLU A 533 35.05 -32.89 -6.76
C GLU A 533 33.62 -33.40 -6.98
N GLU A 534 33.48 -34.72 -7.08
CA GLU A 534 32.16 -35.35 -7.15
C GLU A 534 31.41 -35.15 -5.82
N ALA A 535 30.11 -34.86 -5.92
CA ALA A 535 29.24 -34.73 -4.77
C ALA A 535 28.19 -35.84 -4.78
N ASP A 536 28.13 -36.57 -3.66
CA ASP A 536 27.05 -37.51 -3.39
C ASP A 536 25.96 -36.79 -2.61
N VAL A 537 24.93 -36.32 -3.35
CA VAL A 537 23.80 -35.61 -2.76
C VAL A 537 22.52 -36.40 -3.03
N GLU A 538 21.78 -36.68 -1.99
CA GLU A 538 20.49 -37.36 -2.11
C GLU A 538 19.53 -36.56 -3.02
N LYS A 539 18.98 -37.24 -4.01
CA LYS A 539 17.95 -36.65 -4.87
C LYS A 539 16.64 -36.52 -4.12
N THR A 540 16.16 -35.31 -4.00
CA THR A 540 14.92 -35.01 -3.27
C THR A 540 13.92 -34.28 -4.15
N SER A 541 12.65 -34.42 -3.87
CA SER A 541 11.58 -33.63 -4.48
C SER A 541 10.45 -33.45 -3.49
N SER A 542 9.98 -32.21 -3.32
CA SER A 542 8.86 -31.89 -2.44
C SER A 542 7.88 -30.96 -3.10
N VAL A 543 6.62 -31.04 -2.69
CA VAL A 543 5.55 -30.13 -3.09
C VAL A 543 4.78 -29.72 -1.86
N THR A 544 4.67 -28.41 -1.64
CA THR A 544 3.86 -27.84 -0.55
C THR A 544 2.76 -26.97 -1.16
N GLU A 545 1.52 -27.21 -0.79
CA GLU A 545 0.37 -26.47 -1.29
C GLU A 545 -0.40 -25.82 -0.15
N SER A 546 -0.80 -24.58 -0.36
CA SER A 546 -1.78 -23.86 0.44
C SER A 546 -2.93 -23.34 -0.46
N PRO A 547 -4.01 -22.81 0.11
CA PRO A 547 -5.03 -22.15 -0.71
C PRO A 547 -4.47 -21.04 -1.60
N ALA A 548 -3.41 -20.32 -1.17
CA ALA A 548 -2.84 -19.18 -1.86
C ALA A 548 -1.71 -19.52 -2.83
N PHE A 549 -0.97 -20.61 -2.62
CA PHE A 549 0.19 -20.92 -3.46
C PHE A 549 0.44 -22.41 -3.63
N ARG A 550 1.28 -22.73 -4.62
CA ARG A 550 1.99 -24.01 -4.78
C ARG A 550 3.49 -23.74 -4.81
N TYR A 551 4.22 -24.36 -3.90
CA TYR A 551 5.67 -24.39 -3.85
C TYR A 551 6.17 -25.78 -4.24
N GLN A 552 7.26 -25.83 -5.02
CA GLN A 552 7.93 -27.06 -5.43
C GLN A 552 9.43 -26.89 -5.25
N SER A 553 10.09 -27.90 -4.75
CA SER A 553 11.55 -27.96 -4.63
C SER A 553 12.06 -29.30 -5.12
N SER A 554 13.24 -29.32 -5.75
CA SER A 554 13.95 -30.55 -6.11
C SER A 554 15.45 -30.32 -6.07
N VAL A 555 16.18 -31.34 -5.63
CA VAL A 555 17.63 -31.43 -5.68
C VAL A 555 18.01 -32.63 -6.54
N ASP A 556 18.91 -32.41 -7.47
CA ASP A 556 19.49 -33.45 -8.33
C ASP A 556 21.01 -33.33 -8.36
N SER A 557 21.71 -34.45 -8.48
CA SER A 557 23.17 -34.48 -8.60
C SER A 557 23.61 -35.37 -9.77
N ASN A 558 24.61 -34.92 -10.50
CA ASN A 558 25.25 -35.66 -11.58
C ASN A 558 26.77 -35.39 -11.58
N GLY A 559 27.51 -36.29 -11.00
CA GLY A 559 28.96 -36.17 -10.84
C GLY A 559 29.33 -34.94 -10.02
N ARG A 560 29.99 -33.98 -10.65
CA ARG A 560 30.43 -32.72 -10.02
C ARG A 560 29.37 -31.58 -10.03
N THR A 561 28.18 -31.85 -10.54
CA THR A 561 27.14 -30.84 -10.63
C THR A 561 25.99 -31.20 -9.71
N VAL A 562 25.65 -30.27 -8.80
CA VAL A 562 24.45 -30.32 -7.99
C VAL A 562 23.49 -29.23 -8.50
N THR A 563 22.24 -29.58 -8.72
CA THR A 563 21.23 -28.64 -9.21
C THR A 563 20.05 -28.59 -8.25
N VAL A 564 19.74 -27.41 -7.77
CA VAL A 564 18.54 -27.12 -6.96
C VAL A 564 17.56 -26.36 -7.84
N ARG A 565 16.32 -26.82 -7.91
CA ARG A 565 15.22 -26.13 -8.60
C ARG A 565 14.10 -25.87 -7.62
N GLN A 566 13.64 -24.64 -7.58
CA GLN A 566 12.53 -24.21 -6.73
C GLN A 566 11.57 -23.35 -7.55
N SER A 567 10.28 -23.50 -7.27
CA SER A 567 9.23 -22.71 -7.95
C SER A 567 8.14 -22.38 -6.95
N LEU A 568 7.72 -21.12 -6.96
CA LEU A 568 6.58 -20.61 -6.22
C LEU A 568 5.58 -20.02 -7.20
N ARG A 569 4.34 -20.53 -7.17
CA ARG A 569 3.26 -20.00 -7.98
C ARG A 569 2.05 -19.70 -7.12
N SER A 570 1.52 -18.48 -7.22
CA SER A 570 0.28 -18.12 -6.54
C SER A 570 -0.93 -18.77 -7.22
N ARG A 571 -1.98 -18.99 -6.43
CA ARG A 571 -3.30 -19.51 -6.83
C ARG A 571 -4.40 -18.49 -6.64
N ARG A 572 -4.22 -17.59 -5.67
CA ARG A 572 -5.14 -16.51 -5.32
C ARG A 572 -4.41 -15.39 -4.57
N GLY A 573 -5.01 -14.22 -4.54
CA GLY A 573 -4.43 -13.02 -3.93
C GLY A 573 -4.76 -12.83 -2.45
N ASP A 574 -5.44 -13.80 -1.81
CA ASP A 574 -5.83 -13.67 -0.41
C ASP A 574 -5.92 -15.03 0.29
N ILE A 575 -5.89 -14.98 1.61
CA ILE A 575 -6.08 -16.11 2.51
C ILE A 575 -7.14 -15.70 3.52
N ALA A 576 -8.24 -16.44 3.57
CA ALA A 576 -9.29 -16.16 4.55
C ALA A 576 -8.75 -16.31 5.98
N ALA A 577 -9.20 -15.47 6.91
CA ALA A 577 -8.71 -15.47 8.30
C ALA A 577 -8.66 -16.87 8.95
N LYS A 578 -9.69 -17.67 8.72
CA LYS A 578 -9.77 -19.05 9.24
C LYS A 578 -8.71 -20.00 8.70
N ASP A 579 -8.14 -19.71 7.52
CA ASP A 579 -7.19 -20.57 6.81
C ASP A 579 -5.73 -20.12 7.05
N VAL A 580 -5.51 -18.97 7.72
CA VAL A 580 -4.17 -18.40 7.95
C VAL A 580 -3.30 -19.34 8.81
N ALA A 581 -3.85 -19.98 9.83
CA ALA A 581 -3.08 -20.90 10.67
C ALA A 581 -2.51 -22.10 9.88
N ASP A 582 -3.29 -22.69 8.97
CA ASP A 582 -2.81 -23.75 8.08
C ASP A 582 -1.79 -23.20 7.09
N HIS A 583 -2.04 -22.02 6.50
CA HIS A 583 -1.09 -21.36 5.61
C HIS A 583 0.27 -21.14 6.30
N LEU A 584 0.29 -20.63 7.53
CA LEU A 584 1.52 -20.43 8.30
C LEU A 584 2.24 -21.74 8.61
N THR A 585 1.50 -22.82 8.84
CA THR A 585 2.07 -24.17 9.01
C THR A 585 2.79 -24.60 7.72
N LYS A 586 2.18 -24.36 6.55
CA LYS A 586 2.83 -24.66 5.26
C LYS A 586 4.05 -23.78 4.99
N LEU A 587 3.95 -22.47 5.31
CA LEU A 587 5.11 -21.57 5.24
C LEU A 587 6.25 -22.07 6.12
N ASN A 588 5.98 -22.47 7.36
CA ASN A 588 7.00 -22.98 8.27
C ASN A 588 7.66 -24.25 7.73
N ALA A 589 6.90 -25.16 7.12
CA ALA A 589 7.44 -26.35 6.46
C ALA A 589 8.41 -25.96 5.33
N ILE A 590 8.03 -25.00 4.47
CA ILE A 590 8.91 -24.50 3.41
C ILE A 590 10.19 -23.88 4.02
N TRP A 591 10.06 -23.01 5.03
CA TRP A 591 11.18 -22.35 5.67
C TRP A 591 12.18 -23.32 6.30
N SER A 592 11.72 -24.49 6.75
CA SER A 592 12.60 -25.53 7.30
C SER A 592 13.45 -26.26 6.25
N GLU A 593 13.04 -26.20 4.97
CA GLU A 593 13.65 -26.96 3.87
C GLU A 593 14.16 -26.08 2.73
N ILE A 594 13.96 -24.75 2.80
CA ILE A 594 14.19 -23.86 1.65
C ILE A 594 15.68 -23.65 1.34
N GLY A 595 16.53 -23.69 2.36
CA GLY A 595 18.00 -23.55 2.22
C GLY A 595 18.68 -24.86 1.85
N PHE A 596 19.91 -24.75 1.35
CA PHE A 596 20.73 -25.87 0.95
C PHE A 596 22.15 -25.73 1.49
N ARG A 597 22.74 -26.83 1.98
CA ARG A 597 24.13 -26.87 2.49
C ARG A 597 24.95 -27.86 1.69
N LEU A 598 26.09 -27.41 1.19
CA LEU A 598 27.09 -28.22 0.49
C LEU A 598 28.31 -28.43 1.36
N ALA A 599 28.84 -29.66 1.32
CA ALA A 599 30.14 -30.01 1.88
C ALA A 599 30.91 -30.83 0.84
N PRO A 600 32.26 -30.67 0.69
CA PRO A 600 33.10 -31.53 -0.15
C PRO A 600 33.08 -32.98 0.30
N ALA A 601 33.37 -33.91 -0.63
CA ALA A 601 33.46 -35.33 -0.32
C ALA A 601 34.54 -35.59 0.76
N GLY A 602 34.14 -36.28 1.85
CA GLY A 602 34.99 -36.54 3.01
C GLY A 602 34.58 -35.80 4.30
N ALA A 603 33.91 -34.68 4.21
CA ALA A 603 33.10 -34.15 5.30
C ALA A 603 31.72 -34.83 5.22
N GLN A 604 31.28 -35.50 6.28
CA GLN A 604 29.96 -36.17 6.26
C GLN A 604 28.88 -35.22 5.72
N PRO A 605 28.11 -35.63 4.71
CA PRO A 605 27.02 -34.77 4.18
C PRO A 605 25.98 -34.63 5.26
N VAL A 606 25.99 -33.51 5.96
CA VAL A 606 24.91 -33.16 6.87
C VAL A 606 23.87 -32.39 6.04
N VAL A 607 23.00 -33.14 5.42
CA VAL A 607 21.69 -32.58 5.01
C VAL A 607 20.91 -32.33 6.30
N THR A 608 21.12 -31.22 6.93
CA THR A 608 20.26 -30.74 8.00
C THR A 608 19.61 -29.49 7.51
N ALA A 609 18.34 -29.62 7.12
CA ALA A 609 17.37 -28.58 7.24
C ALA A 609 17.25 -28.19 8.72
N SER A 610 18.15 -27.36 9.21
CA SER A 610 18.00 -26.75 10.53
C SER A 610 18.32 -25.28 10.41
N ALA A 611 17.27 -24.52 10.10
CA ALA A 611 17.23 -23.12 10.45
C ALA A 611 17.10 -23.04 11.97
N THR A 612 18.23 -22.94 12.69
CA THR A 612 18.18 -22.38 14.03
C THR A 612 17.63 -20.97 13.90
N SER A 613 16.48 -20.76 14.50
CA SER A 613 15.77 -19.50 14.60
C SER A 613 16.54 -18.51 15.49
N ALA A 614 17.65 -18.00 15.00
CA ALA A 614 18.40 -16.96 15.67
C ALA A 614 18.82 -15.91 14.62
N GLN A 615 18.26 -14.72 14.78
CA GLN A 615 18.68 -13.45 14.13
C GLN A 615 18.29 -13.22 12.67
N TRP A 616 17.00 -13.02 12.37
CA TRP A 616 16.58 -12.48 11.08
C TRP A 616 15.52 -11.39 11.24
N GLY A 617 15.98 -10.19 11.46
CA GLY A 617 15.11 -9.01 11.61
C GLY A 617 15.54 -7.78 10.82
N LEU A 618 16.31 -7.88 9.71
CA LEU A 618 16.79 -6.65 9.05
C LEU A 618 17.07 -6.73 7.54
N GLY A 619 16.81 -7.86 6.86
CA GLY A 619 17.16 -8.00 5.43
C GLY A 619 16.03 -7.87 4.41
N ALA A 620 14.78 -7.79 4.83
CA ALA A 620 13.61 -7.87 3.92
C ALA A 620 13.18 -6.53 3.28
N PHE A 621 13.84 -5.41 3.60
CA PHE A 621 13.32 -4.08 3.25
C PHE A 621 13.70 -3.57 1.85
N VAL A 622 14.73 -4.08 1.20
CA VAL A 622 15.22 -3.47 -0.05
C VAL A 622 14.52 -4.00 -1.30
N VAL A 623 13.99 -5.21 -1.29
CA VAL A 623 13.29 -5.78 -2.47
C VAL A 623 11.78 -5.53 -2.43
N ALA A 624 11.18 -5.35 -1.25
CA ALA A 624 9.77 -5.07 -1.11
C ALA A 624 9.37 -3.62 -1.48
N MET A 625 10.33 -2.69 -1.56
CA MET A 625 10.06 -1.31 -1.94
C MET A 625 9.63 -1.14 -3.41
N PHE A 626 9.97 -2.08 -4.29
CA PHE A 626 9.67 -1.96 -5.73
C PHE A 626 8.34 -2.62 -6.15
N VAL A 627 7.77 -3.52 -5.38
CA VAL A 627 6.45 -4.11 -5.68
C VAL A 627 5.30 -3.22 -5.17
N GLY A 628 5.57 -2.33 -4.23
CA GLY A 628 4.56 -1.47 -3.58
C GLY A 628 4.15 -0.22 -4.36
N LEU A 629 4.95 0.24 -5.32
CA LEU A 629 4.78 1.57 -5.91
C LEU A 629 3.59 1.69 -6.88
N CYS A 630 3.15 0.60 -7.49
CA CYS A 630 2.00 0.63 -8.42
C CYS A 630 0.65 0.28 -7.77
N VAL A 631 0.62 -0.19 -6.53
CA VAL A 631 -0.62 -0.55 -5.81
C VAL A 631 -1.12 0.59 -4.91
N LEU A 632 -0.33 1.68 -4.76
CA LEU A 632 -0.64 2.80 -3.85
C LEU A 632 -1.50 3.92 -4.47
N LEU A 633 -2.01 3.74 -5.68
CA LEU A 633 -2.73 4.80 -6.41
C LEU A 633 -4.16 5.08 -5.94
N ALA A 634 -4.64 4.55 -4.82
CA ALA A 634 -5.95 4.95 -4.30
C ALA A 634 -6.11 4.63 -2.81
N ARG A 635 -5.50 5.39 -1.96
CA ARG A 635 -5.91 5.42 -0.55
C ARG A 635 -6.28 6.87 -0.22
N LYS A 636 -7.57 7.17 -0.13
CA LYS A 636 -8.00 8.14 0.87
C LYS A 636 -7.54 7.58 2.21
N LYS A 637 -6.44 8.06 2.71
CA LYS A 637 -5.93 7.71 4.02
C LYS A 637 -6.90 8.25 5.07
N ALA A 638 -7.41 7.35 5.91
CA ALA A 638 -7.57 7.75 7.30
C ALA A 638 -6.19 8.29 7.77
N PRO A 639 -6.12 9.33 8.61
CA PRO A 639 -4.85 9.91 9.03
C PRO A 639 -3.95 8.78 9.52
N GLU A 640 -2.86 8.54 8.80
CA GLU A 640 -1.83 7.64 9.29
C GLU A 640 -1.31 8.20 10.60
N PRO A 641 -1.20 7.35 11.63
CA PRO A 641 -0.35 7.72 12.75
C PRO A 641 1.02 8.03 12.15
N ALA A 642 1.58 9.17 12.56
CA ALA A 642 2.87 9.68 12.11
C ALA A 642 3.82 8.52 11.85
N ALA A 643 4.38 8.47 10.65
CA ALA A 643 5.27 7.41 10.22
C ALA A 643 6.27 7.15 11.35
N VAL A 644 6.14 6.00 12.00
CA VAL A 644 7.21 5.49 12.85
C VAL A 644 8.33 5.20 11.87
N THR A 645 9.18 6.18 11.69
CA THR A 645 10.51 5.96 11.09
C THR A 645 11.07 4.79 11.87
N THR A 646 11.28 3.64 11.25
CA THR A 646 11.95 2.52 11.88
C THR A 646 13.37 2.96 12.16
N VAL A 647 13.54 3.60 13.32
CA VAL A 647 14.86 3.87 13.85
C VAL A 647 15.42 2.51 14.20
N ALA A 648 16.49 2.12 13.52
CA ALA A 648 17.26 0.94 13.91
C ALA A 648 17.85 1.24 15.31
N PHE A 649 17.24 0.66 16.33
CA PHE A 649 17.73 0.79 17.70
C PHE A 649 18.98 -0.07 17.88
N ALA A 650 20.04 0.50 18.45
CA ALA A 650 21.18 -0.29 18.88
C ALA A 650 20.73 -1.29 19.98
N PRO A 651 21.45 -2.42 20.18
CA PRO A 651 21.07 -3.40 21.18
C PRO A 651 20.82 -2.77 22.55
N GLY A 652 19.64 -2.99 23.14
CA GLY A 652 19.21 -2.41 24.42
C GLY A 652 18.64 -1.00 24.38
N GLU A 653 18.46 -0.37 23.22
CA GLU A 653 17.88 0.99 23.10
C GLU A 653 16.34 0.99 23.00
N ALA A 654 15.72 -0.16 22.84
CA ALA A 654 14.27 -0.32 22.84
C ALA A 654 13.88 -1.68 23.44
N PRO A 655 12.62 -1.86 23.86
CA PRO A 655 12.15 -3.16 24.37
C PRO A 655 12.35 -4.31 23.39
N VAL A 656 12.23 -4.06 22.10
CA VAL A 656 12.42 -5.05 21.00
C VAL A 656 13.89 -5.45 20.84
N SER A 657 14.82 -4.57 21.17
CA SER A 657 16.26 -4.78 21.10
C SER A 657 16.92 -4.99 22.49
N ALA A 658 16.13 -5.41 23.49
CA ALA A 658 16.61 -5.62 24.86
C ALA A 658 17.81 -6.59 24.89
N LEU A 659 18.85 -6.22 25.66
CA LEU A 659 20.03 -7.05 25.88
C LEU A 659 19.70 -8.23 26.80
N THR A 660 20.05 -9.43 26.39
CA THR A 660 19.91 -10.61 27.24
C THR A 660 21.07 -10.69 28.22
N VAL A 661 20.76 -10.79 29.51
CA VAL A 661 21.74 -10.89 30.60
C VAL A 661 21.43 -12.09 31.49
N ALA A 662 22.44 -12.86 31.85
CA ALA A 662 22.27 -14.01 32.70
C ALA A 662 22.30 -13.63 34.20
N ARG A 663 22.95 -12.51 34.55
CA ARG A 663 23.10 -12.03 35.93
C ARG A 663 22.92 -10.51 35.98
N ALA A 664 22.40 -10.03 37.11
CA ALA A 664 22.20 -8.59 37.31
C ALA A 664 23.50 -7.76 37.24
N GLU A 665 24.65 -8.35 37.60
CA GLU A 665 25.98 -7.72 37.53
C GLU A 665 26.42 -7.40 36.09
N GLU A 666 25.88 -8.08 35.10
CA GLU A 666 26.18 -7.85 33.70
C GLU A 666 25.51 -6.56 33.18
N ILE A 667 24.44 -6.11 33.84
CA ILE A 667 23.73 -4.83 33.52
C ILE A 667 24.73 -3.68 33.69
N ASP A 668 25.44 -3.62 34.82
CA ASP A 668 26.39 -2.54 35.13
C ASP A 668 27.55 -2.52 34.13
N ALA A 669 28.04 -3.72 33.75
CA ALA A 669 29.09 -3.85 32.75
C ALA A 669 28.65 -3.32 31.38
N HIS A 670 27.42 -3.63 30.93
CA HIS A 670 26.85 -3.10 29.69
C HIS A 670 26.64 -1.59 29.75
N LEU A 671 26.16 -1.07 30.87
CA LEU A 671 25.93 0.36 31.07
C LEU A 671 27.24 1.17 31.07
N ALA A 672 28.31 0.63 31.62
CA ALA A 672 29.63 1.27 31.70
C ALA A 672 30.26 1.49 30.30
N THR A 673 29.95 0.65 29.32
CA THR A 673 30.47 0.76 27.95
C THR A 673 29.78 1.77 27.06
N ARG A 674 28.59 2.25 27.46
CA ARG A 674 27.74 3.11 26.62
C ARG A 674 28.01 4.58 26.84
N ALA A 675 28.22 5.31 25.75
CA ALA A 675 28.31 6.76 25.76
C ALA A 675 26.95 7.40 25.39
N CYS A 676 26.69 8.59 25.91
CA CYS A 676 25.61 9.45 25.44
C CYS A 676 25.84 9.87 23.98
N SER A 677 24.80 10.22 23.26
CA SER A 677 24.89 10.78 21.90
C SER A 677 25.74 12.08 21.82
N CYS A 678 25.99 12.75 22.94
CA CYS A 678 26.94 13.86 23.03
C CYS A 678 28.40 13.43 23.25
N GLY A 679 28.68 12.12 23.29
CA GLY A 679 30.02 11.54 23.51
C GLY A 679 30.42 11.36 24.99
N ALA A 680 29.69 11.92 25.94
CA ALA A 680 29.98 11.79 27.37
C ALA A 680 29.64 10.38 27.90
N ARG A 681 30.44 9.91 28.87
CA ARG A 681 30.23 8.60 29.53
C ARG A 681 29.85 8.75 31.02
N THR A 682 29.67 9.97 31.49
CA THR A 682 29.27 10.24 32.87
C THR A 682 27.75 10.37 32.96
N TYR A 683 27.14 9.63 33.86
CA TYR A 683 25.70 9.64 34.07
C TYR A 683 25.41 9.85 35.54
N THR A 684 24.31 10.55 35.83
CA THR A 684 23.77 10.77 37.17
C THR A 684 22.44 10.06 37.27
N ASN A 685 22.12 9.50 38.44
CA ASN A 685 20.88 8.83 38.81
C ASN A 685 20.44 7.75 37.82
N ALA A 686 20.52 6.50 38.22
CA ALA A 686 19.91 5.38 37.52
C ALA A 686 18.60 5.02 38.20
N ASP A 687 17.49 5.11 37.46
CA ASP A 687 16.19 4.58 37.88
C ASP A 687 16.00 3.18 37.25
N LEU A 688 15.52 2.24 38.07
CA LEU A 688 15.39 0.84 37.69
C LEU A 688 13.91 0.45 37.72
N GLN A 689 13.35 0.20 36.55
CA GLN A 689 11.95 -0.20 36.39
C GLN A 689 11.85 -1.63 35.86
N ARG A 690 10.79 -2.33 36.22
CA ARG A 690 10.44 -3.62 35.65
C ARG A 690 9.16 -3.47 34.82
N ALA A 691 9.18 -4.01 33.60
CA ALA A 691 8.05 -4.00 32.70
C ALA A 691 7.94 -5.36 31.99
N ARG A 692 6.77 -5.68 31.48
CA ARG A 692 6.54 -6.84 30.64
C ARG A 692 6.25 -6.40 29.21
N TYR A 693 7.02 -6.92 28.27
CA TYR A 693 6.86 -6.60 26.84
C TYR A 693 6.91 -7.90 26.03
N ALA A 694 5.86 -8.15 25.22
CA ALA A 694 5.74 -9.32 24.35
C ALA A 694 6.12 -10.65 25.07
N GLU A 695 5.51 -10.90 26.25
CA GLU A 695 5.75 -12.06 27.12
C GLU A 695 7.14 -12.16 27.77
N ARG A 696 7.99 -11.15 27.62
CA ARG A 696 9.30 -11.07 28.27
C ARG A 696 9.27 -10.09 29.42
N ASP A 697 9.84 -10.48 30.55
CA ASP A 697 10.08 -9.56 31.66
C ASP A 697 11.32 -8.74 31.36
N LEU A 698 11.16 -7.42 31.33
CA LEU A 698 12.22 -6.46 31.04
C LEU A 698 12.64 -5.73 32.32
N THR A 699 13.94 -5.52 32.44
CA THR A 699 14.53 -4.55 33.35
C THR A 699 14.92 -3.33 32.53
N ILE A 700 14.37 -2.17 32.86
CA ILE A 700 14.64 -0.90 32.19
C ILE A 700 15.50 -0.07 33.14
N VAL A 701 16.67 0.34 32.67
CA VAL A 701 17.53 1.25 33.42
C VAL A 701 17.55 2.60 32.72
N THR A 702 16.97 3.59 33.37
CA THR A 702 16.92 4.98 32.89
C THR A 702 17.97 5.81 33.63
N ARG A 703 18.80 6.56 32.88
CA ARG A 703 19.90 7.37 33.40
C ARG A 703 19.99 8.71 32.68
N HIS A 704 20.48 9.74 33.38
CA HIS A 704 20.67 11.07 32.82
C HIS A 704 22.14 11.37 32.55
N CYS A 705 22.46 11.89 31.37
CA CYS A 705 23.80 12.29 31.01
C CYS A 705 24.25 13.49 31.84
N GLY A 706 25.35 13.34 32.59
CA GLY A 706 25.88 14.41 33.45
C GLY A 706 26.41 15.62 32.69
N ALA A 707 26.68 15.48 31.36
CA ALA A 707 27.19 16.58 30.55
C ALA A 707 26.09 17.38 29.81
N CYS A 708 25.02 16.73 29.31
CA CYS A 708 23.98 17.38 28.52
C CYS A 708 22.57 17.22 29.07
N GLY A 709 22.38 16.56 30.21
CA GLY A 709 21.10 16.30 30.85
C GLY A 709 20.16 15.31 30.12
N ARG A 710 20.55 14.79 28.96
CA ARG A 710 19.69 13.93 28.15
C ARG A 710 19.44 12.59 28.86
N GLU A 711 18.20 12.18 28.89
CA GLU A 711 17.76 10.88 29.39
C GLU A 711 18.10 9.76 28.40
N GLN A 712 18.53 8.62 28.91
CA GLN A 712 18.78 7.39 28.15
C GLN A 712 18.21 6.20 28.89
N SER A 713 17.29 5.46 28.27
CA SER A 713 16.78 4.19 28.78
C SER A 713 17.46 3.01 28.07
N VAL A 714 17.88 2.00 28.82
CA VAL A 714 18.48 0.77 28.32
C VAL A 714 17.65 -0.40 28.81
N TYR A 715 17.31 -1.30 27.89
CA TYR A 715 16.41 -2.42 28.12
C TYR A 715 17.19 -3.73 28.23
N PHE A 716 16.90 -4.52 29.25
CA PHE A 716 17.50 -5.83 29.50
C PHE A 716 16.41 -6.88 29.70
N THR A 717 16.67 -8.11 29.29
CA THR A 717 15.83 -9.28 29.56
C THR A 717 16.69 -10.37 30.20
N ALA A 718 16.09 -11.17 31.05
CA ALA A 718 16.76 -12.35 31.60
C ALA A 718 17.00 -13.39 30.50
N ALA A 719 18.14 -14.11 30.61
CA ALA A 719 18.53 -15.15 29.66
C ALA A 719 17.58 -16.36 29.69
#